data_adae7e4632f357af0c015c83d5bc0084
#
_entry.id   adae7e4632f357af0c015c83d5bc0084
#
_cell.length_a   1.000
_cell.length_b   1.000
_cell.length_c   1.000
_cell.angle_alpha   90.00
_cell.angle_beta   90.00
_cell.angle_gamma   90.00
#
_symmetry.space_group_name_H-M   'P 1'
#
loop_
_entity.id
_entity.type
_entity.pdbx_description
1 polymer ?
#
loop_
_entity_poly.entity_id
_entity_poly.type
_entity_poly.pdbx_seq_one_letter_code
_entity_poly.pdbx_strand_id
1 'polypeptide(L)'
;MARKSVNVMWFEDLSRGDVALVGGKNSSLGEMVRQLGRKGIKVPGGFATTADAYRAYLAANDLDARIDDVITRWQDHRITLHEAGAQVRGMILEGDFPKDIRDDILVAYRELSRRAGTTDLPVAVRSSATAEDLPDASFAGQQETYLNVRGEKAVLAACRRCYASLFTDRAITYRQLKGFGHTKVALSIGVQRMVRSDTGGSGVMFSIDTESGFDKIALITAAWGLGENVVQGAVNPDEYEVYKPFLGKKSLTPIVKKSLGAKEIKMIYAGSASGETKNVPTSKAERAAWVLSDAEILDLARMATTIETHYGQPMDMEWARDGDTGELFIVQARPETVQSRSDTGAIKSYTVKKAGKALLKGLSVGSAVATGRVSIIESAKEIDQFVDGSILVTGTTDPDWVPIMKRASAIVTDHGGRTSHAAIVSRELGLPAIVGTGNATHVLHDEQEVTVSCAGGDEGVIHEGIAEFTTEVLRLDDLPLTRTKIMLNLANPSAAFRWWRLPFDGVGLARMEFVVNNALKVHPMALVHFDDLKDETAKAEIAELTRGYADKTDFFVDGLARGLSQIAAVAYPRPVIVRMSDFKTNEYAELLGGRAFEPHEENPMIGFRGASRYYSPRYEAGFALECKAIRKLRKEMGFDNVVVMIPFCRSPKEADRVLATMAKHGLKRRKDGLQVYVMGEIPANVILAEDFAARFDGFSIGSNDLTQLTLGIDRDAEDLADLFEESDPAVLWMIENLITRAHKAGAKVGLCGQAPSNDPAFARLLVRAGIDSISVTPDSFVAVKRNVAEAEASGGKRAVGKSGRQSD
;
A
#
# COMPACT_ATOMS: atom_id res chain seq x y z
N MET A 1 51.06 21.22 -1.90
CA MET A 1 50.24 22.02 -0.94
C MET A 1 49.11 21.14 -0.46
N ALA A 2 49.11 20.78 0.84
CA ALA A 2 48.01 20.02 1.44
C ALA A 2 46.73 20.88 1.29
N ARG A 3 45.63 20.31 0.71
CA ARG A 3 44.33 20.96 0.68
C ARG A 3 43.97 21.26 2.15
N LYS A 4 43.74 22.55 2.50
CA LYS A 4 43.21 22.94 3.78
C LYS A 4 41.92 22.15 4.01
N SER A 5 41.82 21.32 5.03
CA SER A 5 40.60 20.55 5.30
C SER A 5 39.45 21.56 5.56
N VAL A 6 38.37 21.40 4.84
CA VAL A 6 37.16 22.18 5.03
C VAL A 6 36.35 21.49 6.13
N ASN A 7 36.10 22.19 7.26
CA ASN A 7 35.37 21.61 8.40
C ASN A 7 33.86 21.64 8.22
N VAL A 8 33.35 22.62 7.47
CA VAL A 8 31.91 22.85 7.25
C VAL A 8 31.63 23.14 5.78
N MET A 9 30.57 22.57 5.23
CA MET A 9 30.07 22.80 3.87
C MET A 9 28.56 23.11 3.87
N TRP A 10 28.14 24.06 3.05
CA TRP A 10 26.72 24.37 2.87
C TRP A 10 26.05 23.30 2.00
N PHE A 11 24.75 23.03 2.22
CA PHE A 11 23.99 22.07 1.40
C PHE A 11 24.00 22.44 -0.09
N GLU A 12 23.95 23.76 -0.42
CA GLU A 12 24.01 24.23 -1.80
C GLU A 12 25.35 23.91 -2.52
N ASP A 13 26.40 23.60 -1.79
CA ASP A 13 27.72 23.26 -2.31
C ASP A 13 27.96 21.75 -2.44
N LEU A 14 27.04 20.92 -1.91
CA LEU A 14 27.13 19.47 -1.87
C LEU A 14 26.51 18.81 -3.10
N SER A 15 26.97 17.59 -3.39
CA SER A 15 26.49 16.74 -4.48
C SER A 15 26.48 15.25 -4.06
N ARG A 16 25.89 14.39 -4.90
CA ARG A 16 25.90 12.91 -4.73
C ARG A 16 27.31 12.32 -4.61
N GLY A 17 28.34 13.00 -5.15
CA GLY A 17 29.73 12.55 -5.08
C GLY A 17 30.38 12.74 -3.71
N ASP A 18 29.77 13.48 -2.79
CA ASP A 18 30.37 13.90 -1.53
C ASP A 18 30.06 12.97 -0.35
N VAL A 19 29.50 11.77 -0.60
CA VAL A 19 29.15 10.79 0.46
C VAL A 19 30.32 10.47 1.38
N ALA A 20 31.53 10.29 0.85
CA ALA A 20 32.73 10.02 1.65
C ALA A 20 33.12 11.20 2.57
N LEU A 21 32.67 12.41 2.23
CA LEU A 21 33.01 13.65 2.94
C LEU A 21 31.92 14.04 3.96
N VAL A 22 30.64 13.90 3.59
CA VAL A 22 29.52 14.41 4.42
C VAL A 22 28.44 13.34 4.73
N GLY A 23 28.66 12.08 4.35
CA GLY A 23 27.70 10.99 4.54
C GLY A 23 26.52 11.02 3.58
N GLY A 24 25.75 9.94 3.54
CA GLY A 24 24.65 9.72 2.58
C GLY A 24 23.55 10.77 2.69
N LYS A 25 23.02 11.01 3.89
CA LYS A 25 21.92 11.95 4.12
C LYS A 25 22.25 13.37 3.70
N ASN A 26 23.41 13.90 4.09
CA ASN A 26 23.80 15.27 3.77
C ASN A 26 24.12 15.45 2.29
N SER A 27 24.74 14.47 1.64
CA SER A 27 25.00 14.51 0.20
C SER A 27 23.70 14.46 -0.61
N SER A 28 22.71 13.70 -0.18
CA SER A 28 21.39 13.64 -0.78
C SER A 28 20.62 14.96 -0.63
N LEU A 29 20.63 15.57 0.57
CA LEU A 29 20.04 16.90 0.80
C LEU A 29 20.68 17.95 -0.12
N GLY A 30 22.00 17.96 -0.21
CA GLY A 30 22.74 18.90 -1.08
C GLY A 30 22.41 18.69 -2.56
N GLU A 31 22.36 17.46 -3.04
CA GLU A 31 21.96 17.12 -4.41
C GLU A 31 20.55 17.65 -4.73
N MET A 32 19.59 17.46 -3.80
CA MET A 32 18.22 17.96 -3.99
C MET A 32 18.17 19.48 -4.02
N VAL A 33 18.86 20.19 -3.12
CA VAL A 33 18.95 21.67 -3.12
C VAL A 33 19.50 22.15 -4.43
N ARG A 34 20.61 21.59 -4.89
CA ARG A 34 21.37 22.04 -6.06
C ARG A 34 20.67 21.73 -7.38
N GLN A 35 20.16 20.51 -7.55
CA GLN A 35 19.65 20.00 -8.83
C GLN A 35 18.13 20.07 -8.96
N LEU A 36 17.41 19.95 -7.86
CA LEU A 36 15.95 19.82 -7.87
C LEU A 36 15.21 21.07 -7.38
N GLY A 37 15.91 22.04 -6.77
CA GLY A 37 15.30 23.29 -6.31
C GLY A 37 14.58 24.03 -7.46
N ARG A 38 15.16 24.09 -8.65
CA ARG A 38 14.54 24.68 -9.86
C ARG A 38 13.36 23.88 -10.40
N LYS A 39 13.20 22.61 -10.00
CA LYS A 39 12.07 21.74 -10.34
C LYS A 39 10.95 21.77 -9.31
N GLY A 40 11.01 22.69 -8.33
CA GLY A 40 9.99 22.88 -7.31
C GLY A 40 10.19 22.06 -6.04
N ILE A 41 11.28 21.32 -5.89
CA ILE A 41 11.60 20.60 -4.65
C ILE A 41 12.19 21.59 -3.65
N LYS A 42 11.45 21.83 -2.55
CA LYS A 42 11.91 22.69 -1.45
C LYS A 42 12.57 21.81 -0.40
N VAL A 43 13.81 22.16 -0.04
CA VAL A 43 14.58 21.51 1.03
C VAL A 43 14.96 22.62 2.02
N PRO A 44 14.77 22.42 3.34
CA PRO A 44 15.21 23.41 4.32
C PRO A 44 16.71 23.62 4.24
N GLY A 45 17.16 24.87 4.23
CA GLY A 45 18.58 25.21 4.19
C GLY A 45 19.35 24.71 5.39
N GLY A 46 20.66 24.56 5.23
CA GLY A 46 21.52 24.06 6.28
C GLY A 46 22.97 23.88 5.81
N PHE A 47 23.79 23.35 6.70
CA PHE A 47 25.17 22.98 6.44
C PHE A 47 25.53 21.63 7.05
N ALA A 48 26.62 21.04 6.61
CA ALA A 48 27.17 19.79 7.11
C ALA A 48 28.59 20.01 7.65
N THR A 49 28.95 19.37 8.77
CA THR A 49 30.36 19.17 9.10
C THR A 49 30.93 18.04 8.23
N THR A 50 32.24 18.01 8.05
CA THR A 50 32.88 16.97 7.26
C THR A 50 33.33 15.77 8.10
N ALA A 51 33.53 14.61 7.46
CA ALA A 51 34.15 13.44 8.07
C ALA A 51 35.56 13.72 8.60
N ASP A 52 36.27 14.64 7.95
CA ASP A 52 37.61 15.07 8.42
C ASP A 52 37.49 15.87 9.72
N ALA A 53 36.45 16.69 9.90
CA ALA A 53 36.22 17.38 11.18
C ALA A 53 35.95 16.37 12.33
N TYR A 54 35.24 15.28 12.06
CA TYR A 54 35.06 14.18 13.02
C TYR A 54 36.39 13.51 13.40
N ARG A 55 37.21 13.14 12.40
CA ARG A 55 38.52 12.55 12.65
C ARG A 55 39.45 13.50 13.43
N ALA A 56 39.40 14.78 13.07
CA ALA A 56 40.21 15.79 13.83
C ALA A 56 39.69 15.96 15.26
N TYR A 57 38.39 15.83 15.51
CA TYR A 57 37.82 15.82 16.86
C TYR A 57 38.34 14.62 17.68
N LEU A 58 38.33 13.40 17.13
CA LEU A 58 38.84 12.20 17.80
C LEU A 58 40.33 12.35 18.11
N ALA A 59 41.14 12.78 17.14
CA ALA A 59 42.59 12.95 17.29
C ALA A 59 42.95 14.02 18.34
N ALA A 60 42.25 15.15 18.38
CA ALA A 60 42.52 16.24 19.33
C ALA A 60 42.21 15.86 20.79
N ASN A 61 41.39 14.82 21.00
CA ASN A 61 41.03 14.33 22.34
C ASN A 61 41.64 12.95 22.64
N ASP A 62 42.61 12.49 21.83
CA ASP A 62 43.28 11.18 21.95
C ASP A 62 42.30 9.99 22.07
N LEU A 63 41.19 10.03 21.31
CA LEU A 63 40.10 9.06 21.47
C LEU A 63 40.28 7.77 20.64
N ASP A 64 40.99 7.80 19.51
CA ASP A 64 41.11 6.63 18.61
C ASP A 64 41.58 5.36 19.34
N ALA A 65 42.75 5.44 20.00
CA ALA A 65 43.34 4.30 20.73
C ALA A 65 42.50 3.89 21.96
N ARG A 66 41.87 4.86 22.62
CA ARG A 66 41.03 4.61 23.79
C ARG A 66 39.73 3.90 23.42
N ILE A 67 39.13 4.26 22.29
CA ILE A 67 37.93 3.60 21.74
C ILE A 67 38.29 2.17 21.33
N ASP A 68 39.38 1.96 20.61
CA ASP A 68 39.84 0.63 20.20
C ASP A 68 40.12 -0.29 21.41
N ASP A 69 40.70 0.21 22.50
CA ASP A 69 40.86 -0.54 23.76
C ASP A 69 39.52 -1.00 24.35
N VAL A 70 38.56 -0.08 24.46
CA VAL A 70 37.23 -0.41 25.02
C VAL A 70 36.52 -1.43 24.15
N ILE A 71 36.55 -1.28 22.82
CA ILE A 71 35.93 -2.23 21.88
C ILE A 71 36.59 -3.60 21.95
N THR A 72 37.93 -3.65 22.07
CA THR A 72 38.68 -4.92 22.22
C THR A 72 38.30 -5.62 23.54
N ARG A 73 38.19 -4.89 24.62
CA ARG A 73 37.77 -5.46 25.93
C ARG A 73 36.36 -6.05 25.86
N TRP A 74 35.44 -5.45 25.10
CA TRP A 74 34.12 -6.00 24.85
C TRP A 74 34.19 -7.25 23.97
N GLN A 75 34.95 -7.23 22.88
CA GLN A 75 35.13 -8.39 22.00
C GLN A 75 35.78 -9.59 22.73
N ASP A 76 36.67 -9.31 23.68
CA ASP A 76 37.27 -10.30 24.58
C ASP A 76 36.34 -10.74 25.74
N HIS A 77 35.08 -10.29 25.76
CA HIS A 77 34.09 -10.56 26.83
C HIS A 77 34.53 -10.10 28.24
N ARG A 78 35.39 -9.10 28.36
CA ARG A 78 35.83 -8.52 29.64
C ARG A 78 34.86 -7.49 30.20
N ILE A 79 34.06 -6.87 29.33
CA ILE A 79 32.98 -5.92 29.65
C ILE A 79 31.77 -6.23 28.78
N THR A 80 30.59 -5.80 29.21
CA THR A 80 29.36 -5.93 28.46
C THR A 80 29.30 -4.92 27.32
N LEU A 81 28.45 -5.15 26.32
CA LEU A 81 28.17 -4.19 25.23
C LEU A 81 27.73 -2.84 25.77
N HIS A 82 26.83 -2.85 26.77
CA HIS A 82 26.31 -1.64 27.38
C HIS A 82 27.39 -0.82 28.07
N GLU A 83 28.28 -1.48 28.82
CA GLU A 83 29.44 -0.81 29.45
C GLU A 83 30.40 -0.25 28.42
N ALA A 84 30.68 -0.99 27.35
CA ALA A 84 31.54 -0.51 26.25
C ALA A 84 30.96 0.73 25.58
N GLY A 85 29.67 0.67 25.18
CA GLY A 85 28.96 1.79 24.58
C GLY A 85 28.91 3.01 25.50
N ALA A 86 28.60 2.82 26.78
CA ALA A 86 28.55 3.91 27.76
C ALA A 86 29.92 4.59 27.98
N GLN A 87 31.01 3.79 28.07
CA GLN A 87 32.37 4.32 28.21
C GLN A 87 32.79 5.16 27.01
N VAL A 88 32.58 4.65 25.80
CA VAL A 88 32.95 5.37 24.57
C VAL A 88 32.10 6.66 24.43
N ARG A 89 30.79 6.59 24.63
CA ARG A 89 29.92 7.79 24.58
C ARG A 89 30.36 8.84 25.62
N GLY A 90 30.71 8.40 26.86
CA GLY A 90 31.20 9.30 27.88
C GLY A 90 32.46 10.04 27.44
N MET A 91 33.47 9.32 26.91
CA MET A 91 34.71 9.92 26.41
C MET A 91 34.44 10.97 25.30
N ILE A 92 33.51 10.67 24.37
CA ILE A 92 33.17 11.61 23.31
C ILE A 92 32.46 12.85 23.86
N LEU A 93 31.57 12.70 24.82
CA LEU A 93 30.80 13.81 25.40
C LEU A 93 31.68 14.75 26.25
N GLU A 94 32.73 14.22 26.87
CA GLU A 94 33.70 14.97 27.67
C GLU A 94 34.72 15.74 26.79
N GLY A 95 34.93 15.33 25.54
CA GLY A 95 35.87 15.94 24.63
C GLY A 95 35.48 17.36 24.22
N ASP A 96 36.48 18.16 23.88
CA ASP A 96 36.29 19.52 23.34
C ASP A 96 36.53 19.60 21.82
N PHE A 97 35.74 20.42 21.15
CA PHE A 97 36.00 20.70 19.73
C PHE A 97 37.32 21.49 19.57
N PRO A 98 38.20 21.11 18.62
CA PRO A 98 39.27 21.98 18.18
C PRO A 98 38.73 23.38 17.85
N LYS A 99 39.53 24.41 18.17
CA LYS A 99 39.09 25.80 18.08
C LYS A 99 38.56 26.18 16.68
N ASP A 100 39.24 25.74 15.63
CA ASP A 100 38.90 25.99 14.24
C ASP A 100 37.56 25.33 13.87
N ILE A 101 37.36 24.07 14.24
CA ILE A 101 36.09 23.34 13.98
C ILE A 101 34.93 23.99 14.73
N ARG A 102 35.12 24.33 16.01
CA ARG A 102 34.12 25.01 16.81
C ARG A 102 33.73 26.33 16.19
N ASP A 103 34.73 27.15 15.83
CA ASP A 103 34.50 28.49 15.29
C ASP A 103 33.82 28.42 13.92
N ASP A 104 34.17 27.45 13.05
CA ASP A 104 33.53 27.23 11.75
C ASP A 104 32.05 26.80 11.92
N ILE A 105 31.71 25.91 12.86
CA ILE A 105 30.31 25.53 13.15
C ILE A 105 29.50 26.75 13.62
N LEU A 106 30.05 27.55 14.52
CA LEU A 106 29.35 28.71 15.07
C LEU A 106 29.18 29.82 14.03
N VAL A 107 30.16 30.04 13.16
CA VAL A 107 30.05 31.00 12.04
C VAL A 107 28.95 30.56 11.08
N ALA A 108 28.89 29.26 10.73
CA ALA A 108 27.86 28.73 9.85
C ALA A 108 26.46 28.83 10.49
N TYR A 109 26.32 28.53 11.79
CA TYR A 109 25.03 28.65 12.49
C TYR A 109 24.53 30.10 12.56
N ARG A 110 25.43 31.08 12.86
CA ARG A 110 25.09 32.51 12.84
C ARG A 110 24.63 32.93 11.44
N GLU A 111 25.35 32.53 10.41
CA GLU A 111 24.98 32.85 9.03
C GLU A 111 23.66 32.21 8.62
N LEU A 112 23.40 30.96 9.00
CA LEU A 112 22.11 30.29 8.76
C LEU A 112 20.98 31.04 9.46
N SER A 113 21.18 31.47 10.70
CA SER A 113 20.24 32.27 11.49
C SER A 113 19.97 33.62 10.83
N ARG A 114 21.04 34.33 10.39
CA ARG A 114 20.95 35.57 9.67
C ARG A 114 20.15 35.48 8.36
N ARG A 115 20.38 34.40 7.58
CA ARG A 115 19.63 34.12 6.34
C ARG A 115 18.14 33.92 6.62
N ALA A 116 17.79 33.40 7.79
CA ALA A 116 16.41 33.17 8.23
C ALA A 116 15.81 34.40 8.95
N GLY A 117 16.54 35.52 9.09
CA GLY A 117 16.07 36.76 9.75
C GLY A 117 15.94 36.67 11.27
N THR A 118 16.68 35.75 11.92
CA THR A 118 16.69 35.55 13.39
C THR A 118 18.11 35.41 13.93
N THR A 119 18.26 35.47 15.26
CA THR A 119 19.55 35.24 15.94
C THR A 119 19.72 33.80 16.41
N ASP A 120 18.65 33.14 16.82
CA ASP A 120 18.63 31.79 17.40
C ASP A 120 17.67 30.90 16.64
N LEU A 121 18.06 30.58 15.39
CA LEU A 121 17.24 29.73 14.52
C LEU A 121 17.07 28.33 15.11
N PRO A 122 15.84 27.80 15.22
CA PRO A 122 15.65 26.40 15.55
C PRO A 122 16.17 25.51 14.42
N VAL A 123 17.03 24.55 14.77
CA VAL A 123 17.63 23.60 13.83
C VAL A 123 17.44 22.16 14.26
N ALA A 124 17.41 21.25 13.30
CA ALA A 124 17.64 19.84 13.50
C ALA A 124 19.14 19.56 13.36
N VAL A 125 19.70 18.86 14.32
CA VAL A 125 21.09 18.40 14.30
C VAL A 125 21.06 16.89 14.10
N ARG A 126 21.51 16.43 12.92
CA ARG A 126 21.34 15.06 12.42
C ARG A 126 22.68 14.41 12.11
N SER A 127 22.84 13.16 12.46
CA SER A 127 23.96 12.34 12.03
C SER A 127 23.83 11.90 10.56
N SER A 128 24.96 11.81 9.86
CA SER A 128 25.10 11.30 8.51
C SER A 128 26.41 10.53 8.39
N ALA A 129 26.35 9.20 8.45
CA ALA A 129 27.54 8.38 8.40
C ALA A 129 28.07 8.18 6.97
N THR A 130 29.38 8.07 6.83
CA THR A 130 30.01 7.82 5.53
C THR A 130 29.77 6.40 4.98
N ALA A 131 29.31 5.48 5.82
CA ALA A 131 28.92 4.13 5.44
C ALA A 131 27.40 3.93 5.41
N GLU A 132 26.62 5.01 5.57
CA GLU A 132 25.16 5.00 5.51
C GLU A 132 24.71 4.96 4.04
N ASP A 133 23.60 4.27 3.79
CA ASP A 133 22.99 4.11 2.45
C ASP A 133 23.88 3.37 1.41
N LEU A 134 24.78 2.51 1.88
CA LEU A 134 25.48 1.59 1.00
C LEU A 134 24.50 0.51 0.49
N PRO A 135 24.71 -0.02 -0.75
CA PRO A 135 23.82 -1.02 -1.34
C PRO A 135 23.49 -2.21 -0.41
N ASP A 136 24.43 -2.66 0.41
CA ASP A 136 24.30 -3.85 1.27
C ASP A 136 24.17 -3.54 2.76
N ALA A 137 24.07 -2.27 3.14
CA ALA A 137 24.04 -1.85 4.54
C ALA A 137 23.20 -0.58 4.73
N SER A 138 21.97 -0.75 5.22
CA SER A 138 21.13 0.36 5.68
C SER A 138 21.41 0.61 7.16
N PHE A 139 21.95 1.78 7.50
CA PHE A 139 22.11 2.25 8.89
C PHE A 139 20.82 2.95 9.39
N ALA A 140 19.68 2.66 8.80
CA ALA A 140 18.39 3.28 9.16
C ALA A 140 18.10 3.10 10.66
N GLY A 141 17.79 4.20 11.33
CA GLY A 141 17.45 4.22 12.76
C GLY A 141 18.59 3.94 13.73
N GLN A 142 19.83 3.72 13.26
CA GLN A 142 20.98 3.41 14.13
C GLN A 142 21.55 4.63 14.84
N GLN A 143 21.23 5.85 14.41
CA GLN A 143 21.81 7.10 14.85
C GLN A 143 20.75 8.10 15.26
N GLU A 144 21.12 9.08 16.05
CA GLU A 144 20.20 10.04 16.68
C GLU A 144 20.05 11.35 15.90
N THR A 145 18.87 11.94 16.04
CA THR A 145 18.54 13.29 15.55
C THR A 145 18.05 14.12 16.74
N TYR A 146 18.52 15.36 16.84
CA TYR A 146 18.11 16.30 17.87
C TYR A 146 17.32 17.43 17.21
N LEU A 147 16.05 17.54 17.57
CA LEU A 147 15.12 18.53 17.01
C LEU A 147 15.03 19.81 17.86
N ASN A 148 14.65 20.91 17.25
CA ASN A 148 14.41 22.21 17.89
C ASN A 148 15.62 22.73 18.72
N VAL A 149 16.83 22.42 18.27
CA VAL A 149 18.05 22.92 18.93
C VAL A 149 18.20 24.39 18.66
N ARG A 150 18.43 25.22 19.71
CA ARG A 150 18.53 26.69 19.61
C ARG A 150 19.74 27.22 20.36
N GLY A 151 20.43 28.17 19.74
CA GLY A 151 21.58 28.86 20.32
C GLY A 151 22.88 28.09 20.18
N GLU A 152 23.98 28.81 20.15
CA GLU A 152 25.35 28.34 19.86
C GLU A 152 25.77 27.19 20.76
N LYS A 153 25.57 27.33 22.07
CA LYS A 153 25.97 26.30 23.06
C LYS A 153 25.19 24.99 22.84
N ALA A 154 23.89 25.10 22.57
CA ALA A 154 23.06 23.92 22.37
C ALA A 154 23.41 23.19 21.05
N VAL A 155 23.75 23.96 19.99
CA VAL A 155 24.18 23.38 18.70
C VAL A 155 25.47 22.60 18.89
N LEU A 156 26.50 23.16 19.56
CA LEU A 156 27.73 22.41 19.83
C LEU A 156 27.52 21.18 20.71
N ALA A 157 26.68 21.28 21.74
CA ALA A 157 26.31 20.15 22.58
C ALA A 157 25.59 19.05 21.77
N ALA A 158 24.66 19.40 20.89
CA ALA A 158 23.97 18.47 20.00
C ALA A 158 24.95 17.82 19.01
N CYS A 159 25.91 18.56 18.46
CA CYS A 159 26.95 18.01 17.60
C CYS A 159 27.79 16.94 18.32
N ARG A 160 28.20 17.17 19.59
CA ARG A 160 28.89 16.14 20.37
C ARG A 160 28.02 14.90 20.60
N ARG A 161 26.76 15.09 20.94
CA ARG A 161 25.82 13.99 21.10
C ARG A 161 25.62 13.20 19.80
N CYS A 162 25.59 13.86 18.64
CA CYS A 162 25.60 13.17 17.35
C CYS A 162 26.84 12.29 17.18
N TYR A 163 28.04 12.79 17.51
CA TYR A 163 29.26 11.99 17.45
C TYR A 163 29.19 10.77 18.40
N ALA A 164 28.68 10.98 19.61
CA ALA A 164 28.49 9.90 20.57
C ALA A 164 27.49 8.83 20.11
N SER A 165 26.48 9.21 19.34
CA SER A 165 25.44 8.28 18.85
C SER A 165 25.97 7.18 17.92
N LEU A 166 27.17 7.37 17.35
CA LEU A 166 27.84 6.32 16.57
C LEU A 166 28.23 5.10 17.45
N PHE A 167 28.26 5.27 18.77
CA PHE A 167 28.62 4.23 19.75
C PHE A 167 27.45 3.88 20.70
N THR A 168 26.21 3.97 20.21
CA THR A 168 25.08 3.30 20.86
C THR A 168 25.24 1.79 20.74
N ASP A 169 24.67 1.04 21.66
CA ASP A 169 24.75 -0.41 21.70
C ASP A 169 24.31 -1.03 20.36
N ARG A 170 23.21 -0.52 19.79
CA ARG A 170 22.69 -0.90 18.46
C ARG A 170 23.68 -0.60 17.32
N ALA A 171 24.32 0.57 17.33
CA ALA A 171 25.26 0.96 16.28
C ALA A 171 26.56 0.12 16.33
N ILE A 172 27.04 -0.22 17.52
CA ILE A 172 28.17 -1.13 17.72
C ILE A 172 27.83 -2.54 17.22
N THR A 173 26.69 -3.10 17.64
CA THR A 173 26.22 -4.43 17.20
C THR A 173 26.05 -4.49 15.68
N TYR A 174 25.45 -3.48 15.08
CA TYR A 174 25.26 -3.44 13.64
C TYR A 174 26.59 -3.46 12.88
N ARG A 175 27.55 -2.63 13.26
CA ARG A 175 28.89 -2.65 12.64
C ARG A 175 29.59 -3.99 12.80
N GLN A 176 29.51 -4.60 13.98
CA GLN A 176 30.06 -5.93 14.22
C GLN A 176 29.45 -6.99 13.29
N LEU A 177 28.14 -7.01 13.17
CA LEU A 177 27.40 -7.95 12.29
C LEU A 177 27.74 -7.78 10.80
N LYS A 178 28.01 -6.55 10.38
CA LYS A 178 28.32 -6.21 8.97
C LYS A 178 29.84 -6.22 8.69
N GLY A 179 30.67 -6.50 9.68
CA GLY A 179 32.13 -6.55 9.53
C GLY A 179 32.82 -5.20 9.33
N PHE A 180 32.16 -4.09 9.71
CA PHE A 180 32.78 -2.76 9.68
C PHE A 180 33.68 -2.51 10.89
N GLY A 181 34.88 -2.01 10.67
CA GLY A 181 35.77 -1.56 11.78
C GLY A 181 35.12 -0.36 12.50
N HIS A 182 35.10 -0.43 13.84
CA HIS A 182 34.36 0.52 14.68
C HIS A 182 34.89 1.96 14.59
N THR A 183 36.18 2.16 14.35
CA THR A 183 36.83 3.46 14.14
C THR A 183 36.97 3.85 12.66
N LYS A 184 36.65 2.94 11.71
CA LYS A 184 36.73 3.22 10.26
C LYS A 184 35.57 4.04 9.73
N VAL A 185 34.40 3.92 10.33
CA VAL A 185 33.20 4.67 9.96
C VAL A 185 33.31 6.08 10.53
N ALA A 186 33.28 7.09 9.67
CA ALA A 186 33.27 8.49 10.08
C ALA A 186 31.86 9.06 10.03
N LEU A 187 31.65 10.12 10.82
CA LEU A 187 30.33 10.78 10.92
C LEU A 187 30.44 12.23 10.47
N SER A 188 29.50 12.65 9.66
CA SER A 188 29.19 14.04 9.38
C SER A 188 27.94 14.43 10.16
N ILE A 189 27.80 15.69 10.50
CA ILE A 189 26.61 16.23 11.18
C ILE A 189 25.94 17.22 10.25
N GLY A 190 24.68 17.00 9.92
CA GLY A 190 23.82 17.96 9.25
C GLY A 190 23.17 18.90 10.26
N VAL A 191 23.31 20.21 10.07
CA VAL A 191 22.57 21.23 10.80
C VAL A 191 21.58 21.88 9.85
N GLN A 192 20.33 21.53 10.00
CA GLN A 192 19.26 21.88 9.06
C GLN A 192 18.21 22.77 9.74
N ARG A 193 17.74 23.81 9.05
CA ARG A 193 16.62 24.64 9.53
C ARG A 193 15.41 23.77 9.81
N MET A 194 14.76 23.93 10.97
CA MET A 194 13.47 23.31 11.27
C MET A 194 12.37 23.88 10.42
N VAL A 195 11.48 22.98 9.93
CA VAL A 195 10.17 23.34 9.37
C VAL A 195 9.16 23.40 10.52
N ARG A 196 8.27 24.38 10.54
CA ARG A 196 7.26 24.55 11.59
C ARG A 196 6.11 23.54 11.44
N SER A 197 6.46 22.26 11.31
CA SER A 197 5.47 21.20 11.27
C SER A 197 4.82 20.90 12.61
N ASP A 198 5.38 21.40 13.71
CA ASP A 198 4.75 21.40 15.04
C ASP A 198 3.36 22.07 15.06
N THR A 199 3.14 23.07 14.21
CA THR A 199 1.84 23.70 13.96
C THR A 199 1.19 23.26 12.64
N GLY A 200 1.87 22.45 11.86
CA GLY A 200 1.44 21.90 10.57
C GLY A 200 1.25 20.39 10.59
N GLY A 201 1.96 19.69 9.70
CA GLY A 201 1.95 18.25 9.60
C GLY A 201 3.22 17.73 8.94
N SER A 202 3.43 16.43 9.04
CA SER A 202 4.60 15.76 8.48
C SER A 202 4.31 14.30 8.19
N GLY A 203 5.23 13.64 7.51
CA GLY A 203 5.09 12.23 7.22
C GLY A 203 6.24 11.66 6.39
N VAL A 204 6.02 10.45 5.94
CA VAL A 204 6.93 9.71 5.09
C VAL A 204 6.22 9.43 3.76
N MET A 205 6.97 9.38 2.67
CA MET A 205 6.44 8.97 1.37
C MET A 205 7.44 8.09 0.62
N PHE A 206 6.89 7.17 -0.15
CA PHE A 206 7.63 6.27 -1.03
C PHE A 206 7.19 6.47 -2.46
N SER A 207 8.12 6.39 -3.39
CA SER A 207 7.80 6.45 -4.81
C SER A 207 7.42 5.10 -5.42
N ILE A 208 7.15 4.12 -4.60
CA ILE A 208 6.75 2.75 -4.93
C ILE A 208 5.75 2.26 -3.87
N ASP A 209 4.90 1.30 -4.22
CA ASP A 209 4.15 0.56 -3.20
C ASP A 209 5.09 -0.36 -2.42
N THR A 210 5.20 -0.15 -1.12
CA THR A 210 6.15 -0.84 -0.25
C THR A 210 5.80 -2.30 0.01
N GLU A 211 4.56 -2.74 -0.30
CA GLU A 211 4.12 -4.11 -0.09
C GLU A 211 4.34 -4.99 -1.33
N SER A 212 3.90 -4.53 -2.48
CA SER A 212 3.93 -5.30 -3.73
C SER A 212 5.09 -4.96 -4.65
N GLY A 213 5.77 -3.84 -4.42
CA GLY A 213 6.75 -3.30 -5.33
C GLY A 213 6.14 -2.72 -6.61
N PHE A 214 4.84 -2.36 -6.60
CA PHE A 214 4.22 -1.74 -7.77
C PHE A 214 4.75 -0.32 -7.96
N ASP A 215 5.51 -0.14 -9.01
CA ASP A 215 6.30 1.07 -9.31
C ASP A 215 5.49 2.27 -9.80
N LYS A 216 4.17 2.11 -10.05
CA LYS A 216 3.30 3.18 -10.55
C LYS A 216 2.54 3.93 -9.46
N ILE A 217 2.81 3.63 -8.20
CA ILE A 217 2.18 4.28 -7.04
C ILE A 217 3.20 5.14 -6.31
N ALA A 218 2.76 6.30 -5.81
CA ALA A 218 3.40 7.02 -4.71
C ALA A 218 2.55 6.80 -3.45
N LEU A 219 3.17 6.23 -2.40
CA LEU A 219 2.57 6.04 -1.08
C LEU A 219 2.97 7.21 -0.18
N ILE A 220 2.01 7.87 0.47
CA ILE A 220 2.22 9.02 1.33
C ILE A 220 1.52 8.78 2.66
N THR A 221 2.22 8.97 3.78
CA THR A 221 1.62 9.00 5.11
C THR A 221 1.69 10.40 5.70
N ALA A 222 0.74 10.74 6.58
CA ALA A 222 0.63 12.08 7.17
C ALA A 222 0.10 12.04 8.60
N ALA A 223 0.74 12.79 9.49
CA ALA A 223 0.26 13.04 10.84
C ALA A 223 0.44 14.52 11.22
N TRP A 224 -0.28 14.95 12.25
CA TRP A 224 -0.10 16.28 12.82
C TRP A 224 1.20 16.37 13.61
N GLY A 225 1.85 17.54 13.55
CA GLY A 225 3.05 17.80 14.31
C GLY A 225 4.35 17.33 13.62
N LEU A 226 5.40 17.15 14.43
CA LEU A 226 6.73 16.74 13.97
C LEU A 226 6.75 15.27 13.56
N GLY A 227 7.55 14.92 12.54
CA GLY A 227 7.57 13.63 11.87
C GLY A 227 8.09 12.44 12.68
N GLU A 228 8.71 12.69 13.83
CA GLU A 228 9.32 11.63 14.65
C GLU A 228 8.31 10.56 15.07
N ASN A 229 7.08 10.94 15.44
CA ASN A 229 6.02 10.00 15.79
C ASN A 229 5.62 9.06 14.64
N VAL A 230 5.69 9.53 13.38
CA VAL A 230 5.41 8.70 12.20
C VAL A 230 6.52 7.69 11.98
N VAL A 231 7.78 8.15 12.04
CA VAL A 231 8.96 7.32 11.83
C VAL A 231 9.09 6.25 12.93
N GLN A 232 8.82 6.62 14.19
CA GLN A 232 8.83 5.69 15.33
C GLN A 232 7.60 4.78 15.41
N GLY A 233 6.54 5.04 14.60
CA GLY A 233 5.32 4.28 14.66
C GLY A 233 4.46 4.54 15.91
N ALA A 234 4.69 5.66 16.60
CA ALA A 234 3.94 6.06 17.79
C ALA A 234 2.53 6.58 17.48
N VAL A 235 2.20 6.77 16.21
CA VAL A 235 0.92 7.30 15.75
C VAL A 235 0.44 6.51 14.51
N ASN A 236 -0.88 6.32 14.41
CA ASN A 236 -1.51 5.78 13.21
C ASN A 236 -1.85 6.94 12.25
N PRO A 237 -1.05 7.17 11.18
CA PRO A 237 -1.18 8.31 10.29
C PRO A 237 -2.31 8.13 9.28
N ASP A 238 -2.70 9.23 8.60
CA ASP A 238 -3.43 9.15 7.34
C ASP A 238 -2.54 8.51 6.27
N GLU A 239 -3.15 7.76 5.34
CA GLU A 239 -2.45 7.10 4.24
C GLU A 239 -3.10 7.45 2.91
N TYR A 240 -2.28 7.76 1.91
CA TYR A 240 -2.69 8.12 0.56
C TYR A 240 -1.87 7.36 -0.47
N GLU A 241 -2.52 6.86 -1.53
CA GLU A 241 -1.86 6.27 -2.68
C GLU A 241 -2.24 7.04 -3.94
N VAL A 242 -1.24 7.42 -4.73
CA VAL A 242 -1.42 8.23 -5.93
C VAL A 242 -0.84 7.51 -7.15
N TYR A 243 -1.62 7.37 -8.21
CA TYR A 243 -1.18 6.74 -9.45
C TYR A 243 -0.32 7.71 -10.27
N LYS A 244 0.99 7.51 -10.25
CA LYS A 244 2.01 8.42 -10.83
C LYS A 244 1.83 8.72 -12.33
N PRO A 245 1.47 7.74 -13.20
CA PRO A 245 1.41 8.00 -14.65
C PRO A 245 0.44 9.12 -15.07
N PHE A 246 -0.52 9.48 -14.21
CA PHE A 246 -1.50 10.51 -14.52
C PHE A 246 -1.17 11.90 -13.94
N LEU A 247 -0.11 12.03 -13.14
CA LEU A 247 0.27 13.29 -12.48
C LEU A 247 0.60 14.45 -13.44
N GLY A 248 0.99 14.13 -14.68
CA GLY A 248 1.21 15.15 -15.72
C GLY A 248 -0.07 15.82 -16.25
N LYS A 249 -1.24 15.22 -16.02
CA LYS A 249 -2.54 15.76 -16.44
C LYS A 249 -3.19 16.52 -15.29
N LYS A 250 -3.05 17.84 -15.27
CA LYS A 250 -3.53 18.72 -14.18
C LYS A 250 -5.05 18.63 -13.89
N SER A 251 -5.83 18.18 -14.86
CA SER A 251 -7.30 18.00 -14.72
C SER A 251 -7.68 16.70 -14.00
N LEU A 252 -6.73 15.82 -13.72
CA LEU A 252 -6.99 14.54 -13.08
C LEU A 252 -6.56 14.57 -11.61
N THR A 253 -7.31 13.82 -10.79
CA THR A 253 -7.03 13.59 -9.38
C THR A 253 -6.85 12.08 -9.14
N PRO A 254 -5.70 11.50 -9.52
CA PRO A 254 -5.48 10.05 -9.50
C PRO A 254 -5.11 9.53 -8.09
N ILE A 255 -5.85 9.95 -7.05
CA ILE A 255 -5.70 9.47 -5.68
C ILE A 255 -6.51 8.16 -5.55
N VAL A 256 -5.81 7.02 -5.62
CA VAL A 256 -6.44 5.70 -5.67
C VAL A 256 -6.77 5.12 -4.28
N LYS A 257 -6.17 5.67 -3.22
CA LYS A 257 -6.50 5.34 -1.83
C LYS A 257 -6.39 6.56 -0.95
N LYS A 258 -7.28 6.63 0.05
CA LYS A 258 -7.28 7.67 1.08
C LYS A 258 -7.89 7.07 2.35
N SER A 259 -7.05 6.84 3.35
CA SER A 259 -7.42 6.22 4.64
C SER A 259 -7.15 7.17 5.78
N LEU A 260 -8.16 7.46 6.57
CA LEU A 260 -8.06 8.37 7.71
C LEU A 260 -7.47 7.62 8.91
N GLY A 261 -6.32 8.07 9.40
CA GLY A 261 -5.67 7.55 10.59
C GLY A 261 -6.32 8.05 11.89
N ALA A 262 -6.05 7.34 12.98
CA ALA A 262 -6.56 7.72 14.30
C ALA A 262 -5.87 8.98 14.85
N LYS A 263 -4.58 9.17 14.58
CA LYS A 263 -3.77 10.35 14.90
C LYS A 263 -3.94 10.86 16.34
N GLU A 264 -3.90 9.94 17.32
CA GLU A 264 -4.24 10.23 18.73
C GLU A 264 -3.33 11.25 19.37
N ILE A 265 -2.06 11.29 18.95
CA ILE A 265 -1.02 12.18 19.48
C ILE A 265 -0.33 12.95 18.38
N LYS A 266 0.23 14.10 18.75
CA LYS A 266 1.13 14.88 17.91
C LYS A 266 2.32 15.36 18.72
N MET A 267 3.49 15.49 18.09
CA MET A 267 4.69 16.04 18.71
C MET A 267 4.81 17.52 18.39
N ILE A 268 5.00 18.33 19.43
CA ILE A 268 5.16 19.78 19.33
C ILE A 268 6.39 20.24 20.10
N TYR A 269 6.79 21.48 19.94
CA TYR A 269 7.81 22.10 20.79
C TYR A 269 7.31 22.24 22.23
N ALA A 270 8.14 21.92 23.22
CA ALA A 270 7.79 21.96 24.63
C ALA A 270 7.71 23.38 25.22
N GLY A 271 8.14 24.39 24.48
CA GLY A 271 8.16 25.82 24.84
C GLY A 271 9.32 26.55 24.20
N SER A 272 9.28 27.89 24.21
CA SER A 272 10.28 28.71 23.52
C SER A 272 11.68 28.69 24.14
N ALA A 273 11.83 28.21 25.38
CA ALA A 273 13.10 28.29 26.13
C ALA A 273 13.84 26.95 26.29
N SER A 274 13.15 25.79 26.15
CA SER A 274 13.78 24.50 26.51
C SER A 274 14.48 23.77 25.35
N GLY A 275 14.18 24.15 24.10
CA GLY A 275 14.71 23.39 22.94
C GLY A 275 14.24 21.94 22.84
N GLU A 276 13.23 21.53 23.63
CA GLU A 276 12.71 20.19 23.73
C GLU A 276 11.43 20.01 22.95
N THR A 277 11.08 18.76 22.66
CA THR A 277 9.80 18.37 22.06
C THR A 277 8.97 17.57 23.07
N LYS A 278 7.65 17.55 22.91
CA LYS A 278 6.75 16.74 23.72
C LYS A 278 5.57 16.24 22.90
N ASN A 279 5.08 15.07 23.28
CA ASN A 279 3.81 14.54 22.76
C ASN A 279 2.62 15.14 23.52
N VAL A 280 1.60 15.54 22.76
CA VAL A 280 0.31 15.99 23.28
C VAL A 280 -0.84 15.28 22.56
N PRO A 281 -1.97 15.03 23.24
CA PRO A 281 -3.16 14.48 22.58
C PRO A 281 -3.67 15.44 21.50
N THR A 282 -4.16 14.87 20.40
CA THR A 282 -4.89 15.61 19.36
C THR A 282 -6.34 15.83 19.79
N SER A 283 -6.94 16.92 19.32
CA SER A 283 -8.37 17.18 19.51
C SER A 283 -9.23 16.22 18.66
N LYS A 284 -10.51 16.07 19.02
CA LYS A 284 -11.48 15.31 18.21
C LYS A 284 -11.57 15.85 16.78
N ALA A 285 -11.47 17.17 16.60
CA ALA A 285 -11.50 17.82 15.28
C ALA A 285 -10.27 17.44 14.43
N GLU A 286 -9.06 17.46 15.01
CA GLU A 286 -7.84 17.05 14.32
C GLU A 286 -7.88 15.57 13.91
N ARG A 287 -8.42 14.70 14.77
CA ARG A 287 -8.57 13.28 14.43
C ARG A 287 -9.55 13.01 13.29
N ALA A 288 -10.60 13.84 13.19
CA ALA A 288 -11.59 13.74 12.12
C ALA A 288 -11.18 14.43 10.82
N ALA A 289 -10.17 15.29 10.85
CA ALA A 289 -9.69 16.03 9.68
C ALA A 289 -8.55 15.29 8.97
N TRP A 290 -8.52 15.40 7.63
CA TRP A 290 -7.37 15.02 6.83
C TRP A 290 -6.21 15.97 7.09
N VAL A 291 -4.99 15.44 7.25
CA VAL A 291 -3.79 16.27 7.41
C VAL A 291 -3.46 17.03 6.12
N LEU A 292 -3.70 16.40 4.97
CA LEU A 292 -3.42 16.96 3.65
C LEU A 292 -4.70 17.14 2.83
N SER A 293 -4.78 18.22 2.09
CA SER A 293 -5.72 18.42 1.00
C SER A 293 -5.34 17.58 -0.23
N ASP A 294 -6.29 17.33 -1.14
CA ASP A 294 -6.02 16.58 -2.38
C ASP A 294 -4.93 17.28 -3.24
N ALA A 295 -4.88 18.61 -3.23
CA ALA A 295 -3.84 19.35 -3.94
C ALA A 295 -2.44 19.09 -3.35
N GLU A 296 -2.30 19.12 -2.02
CA GLU A 296 -1.03 18.84 -1.33
C GLU A 296 -0.59 17.39 -1.52
N ILE A 297 -1.53 16.41 -1.52
CA ILE A 297 -1.25 15.01 -1.82
C ILE A 297 -0.66 14.88 -3.22
N LEU A 298 -1.26 15.51 -4.22
CA LEU A 298 -0.79 15.47 -5.60
C LEU A 298 0.56 16.19 -5.77
N ASP A 299 0.81 17.27 -5.03
CA ASP A 299 2.09 17.98 -5.06
C ASP A 299 3.21 17.13 -4.46
N LEU A 300 2.98 16.47 -3.32
CA LEU A 300 3.92 15.51 -2.74
C LEU A 300 4.20 14.34 -3.70
N ALA A 301 3.17 13.78 -4.34
CA ALA A 301 3.34 12.71 -5.32
C ALA A 301 4.16 13.17 -6.55
N ARG A 302 4.00 14.41 -7.01
CA ARG A 302 4.84 15.02 -8.07
C ARG A 302 6.29 15.18 -7.61
N MET A 303 6.49 15.64 -6.37
CA MET A 303 7.84 15.73 -5.77
C MET A 303 8.49 14.35 -5.71
N ALA A 304 7.78 13.32 -5.21
CA ALA A 304 8.28 11.94 -5.16
C ALA A 304 8.69 11.42 -6.54
N THR A 305 7.83 11.61 -7.56
CA THR A 305 8.12 11.20 -8.95
C THR A 305 9.32 11.96 -9.54
N THR A 306 9.46 13.24 -9.22
CA THR A 306 10.58 14.08 -9.68
C THR A 306 11.90 13.62 -9.07
N ILE A 307 11.89 13.29 -7.77
CA ILE A 307 13.06 12.78 -7.04
C ILE A 307 13.43 11.38 -7.57
N GLU A 308 12.46 10.44 -7.67
CA GLU A 308 12.67 9.11 -8.25
C GLU A 308 13.31 9.19 -9.65
N THR A 309 12.75 10.02 -10.52
CA THR A 309 13.27 10.19 -11.89
C THR A 309 14.72 10.72 -11.89
N HIS A 310 15.07 11.61 -10.96
CA HIS A 310 16.42 12.15 -10.84
C HIS A 310 17.42 11.11 -10.35
N TYR A 311 17.03 10.30 -9.36
CA TYR A 311 17.89 9.26 -8.81
C TYR A 311 17.89 7.97 -9.64
N GLY A 312 16.91 7.76 -10.51
CA GLY A 312 16.77 6.59 -11.38
C GLY A 312 16.38 5.31 -10.64
N GLN A 313 15.83 5.42 -9.44
CA GLN A 313 15.41 4.30 -8.60
C GLN A 313 14.31 4.73 -7.61
N PRO A 314 13.52 3.78 -7.06
CA PRO A 314 12.54 4.08 -6.02
C PRO A 314 13.18 4.73 -4.79
N MET A 315 12.47 5.69 -4.20
CA MET A 315 12.97 6.52 -3.11
C MET A 315 12.04 6.50 -1.89
N ASP A 316 12.64 6.53 -0.72
CA ASP A 316 12.06 6.76 0.59
C ASP A 316 12.35 8.21 1.01
N MET A 317 11.32 8.98 1.35
CA MET A 317 11.43 10.41 1.60
C MET A 317 10.64 10.81 2.84
N GLU A 318 11.23 11.70 3.65
CA GLU A 318 10.54 12.40 4.73
C GLU A 318 10.11 13.78 4.24
N TRP A 319 8.89 14.18 4.57
CA TRP A 319 8.34 15.48 4.21
C TRP A 319 7.76 16.20 5.44
N ALA A 320 7.71 17.54 5.37
CA ALA A 320 7.10 18.39 6.39
C ALA A 320 6.36 19.54 5.74
N ARG A 321 5.18 19.90 6.31
CA ARG A 321 4.41 21.08 5.97
C ARG A 321 4.58 22.13 7.07
N ASP A 322 5.02 23.30 6.69
CA ASP A 322 5.13 24.45 7.57
C ASP A 322 3.72 24.99 7.90
N GLY A 323 3.38 25.02 9.20
CA GLY A 323 2.05 25.45 9.63
C GLY A 323 1.82 26.97 9.51
N ASP A 324 2.88 27.78 9.45
CA ASP A 324 2.79 29.23 9.33
C ASP A 324 2.62 29.65 7.87
N THR A 325 3.28 28.95 6.93
CA THR A 325 3.29 29.30 5.50
C THR A 325 2.46 28.36 4.63
N GLY A 326 2.17 27.16 5.09
CA GLY A 326 1.54 26.09 4.32
C GLY A 326 2.48 25.42 3.30
N GLU A 327 3.74 25.79 3.26
CA GLU A 327 4.70 25.23 2.29
C GLU A 327 5.11 23.80 2.64
N LEU A 328 5.27 22.97 1.58
CA LEU A 328 5.75 21.61 1.69
C LEU A 328 7.27 21.54 1.45
N PHE A 329 7.96 20.80 2.30
CA PHE A 329 9.41 20.57 2.23
C PHE A 329 9.75 19.10 2.23
N ILE A 330 10.79 18.73 1.50
CA ILE A 330 11.46 17.43 1.63
C ILE A 330 12.59 17.61 2.64
N VAL A 331 12.55 16.85 3.72
CA VAL A 331 13.53 16.99 4.82
C VAL A 331 14.58 15.88 4.81
N GLN A 332 14.32 14.78 4.09
CA GLN A 332 15.28 13.71 3.82
C GLN A 332 14.83 12.92 2.59
N ALA A 333 15.78 12.34 1.84
CA ALA A 333 15.51 11.36 0.79
C ALA A 333 16.64 10.33 0.72
N ARG A 334 16.28 9.05 0.56
CA ARG A 334 17.22 7.94 0.40
C ARG A 334 16.63 6.88 -0.55
N PRO A 335 17.47 6.01 -1.17
CA PRO A 335 16.97 4.89 -1.95
C PRO A 335 16.07 3.96 -1.13
N GLU A 336 14.98 3.48 -1.75
CA GLU A 336 14.21 2.37 -1.22
C GLU A 336 14.98 1.06 -1.47
N THR A 337 15.18 0.23 -0.45
CA THR A 337 16.12 -0.91 -0.51
C THR A 337 15.47 -2.28 -0.36
N VAL A 338 14.18 -2.36 -0.08
CA VAL A 338 13.48 -3.64 0.17
C VAL A 338 12.85 -4.18 -1.11
N GLN A 339 11.89 -3.45 -1.67
CA GLN A 339 11.15 -3.91 -2.84
C GLN A 339 11.94 -3.77 -4.14
N SER A 340 12.80 -2.77 -4.24
CA SER A 340 13.66 -2.59 -5.41
C SER A 340 14.63 -3.77 -5.66
N ARG A 341 14.85 -4.63 -4.65
CA ARG A 341 15.74 -5.81 -4.71
C ARG A 341 15.02 -7.14 -4.68
N SER A 342 13.70 -7.15 -4.52
CA SER A 342 12.95 -8.40 -4.48
C SER A 342 13.07 -9.18 -5.78
N ASP A 343 13.17 -10.52 -5.68
CA ASP A 343 13.17 -11.41 -6.86
C ASP A 343 11.88 -11.21 -7.66
N THR A 344 12.03 -10.77 -8.91
CA THR A 344 10.90 -10.48 -9.79
C THR A 344 10.38 -11.70 -10.55
N GLY A 345 11.07 -12.84 -10.46
CA GLY A 345 10.78 -14.05 -11.24
C GLY A 345 9.70 -14.97 -10.64
N ALA A 346 9.31 -14.76 -9.40
CA ALA A 346 8.32 -15.60 -8.71
C ALA A 346 7.38 -14.81 -7.79
N ILE A 347 6.14 -15.26 -7.70
CA ILE A 347 5.13 -14.72 -6.76
C ILE A 347 4.76 -15.84 -5.78
N LYS A 348 4.84 -15.56 -4.47
CA LYS A 348 4.36 -16.47 -3.42
C LYS A 348 2.92 -16.09 -3.05
N SER A 349 2.04 -17.06 -3.04
CA SER A 349 0.65 -16.97 -2.58
C SER A 349 0.43 -17.87 -1.36
N TYR A 350 -0.34 -17.38 -0.39
CA TYR A 350 -0.63 -18.09 0.84
C TYR A 350 -2.14 -18.24 0.99
N THR A 351 -2.61 -19.45 1.28
CA THR A 351 -4.02 -19.74 1.49
C THR A 351 -4.20 -20.44 2.84
N VAL A 352 -4.95 -19.82 3.75
CA VAL A 352 -5.33 -20.41 5.03
C VAL A 352 -6.54 -21.30 4.83
N LYS A 353 -6.44 -22.61 5.18
CA LYS A 353 -7.50 -23.61 4.92
C LYS A 353 -8.64 -23.58 5.92
N LYS A 354 -8.31 -23.53 7.21
CA LYS A 354 -9.29 -23.47 8.30
C LYS A 354 -8.77 -22.46 9.33
N ALA A 355 -9.23 -21.22 9.22
CA ALA A 355 -8.90 -20.20 10.20
C ALA A 355 -9.76 -20.38 11.45
N GLY A 356 -9.15 -20.24 12.62
CA GLY A 356 -9.86 -20.10 13.88
C GLY A 356 -10.62 -18.77 13.96
N LYS A 357 -11.25 -18.49 15.10
CA LYS A 357 -11.93 -17.23 15.35
C LYS A 357 -10.96 -16.06 15.16
N ALA A 358 -11.39 -15.02 14.42
CA ALA A 358 -10.64 -13.78 14.34
C ALA A 358 -10.64 -13.07 15.70
N LEU A 359 -9.45 -12.85 16.25
CA LEU A 359 -9.24 -12.18 17.54
C LEU A 359 -9.02 -10.69 17.35
N LEU A 360 -8.17 -10.32 16.40
CA LEU A 360 -7.74 -8.95 16.14
C LEU A 360 -7.50 -8.72 14.66
N LYS A 361 -7.54 -7.45 14.29
CA LYS A 361 -7.23 -6.96 12.95
C LYS A 361 -6.29 -5.76 13.02
N GLY A 362 -5.48 -5.55 11.97
CA GLY A 362 -4.61 -4.41 11.83
C GLY A 362 -4.12 -4.28 10.39
N LEU A 363 -3.16 -3.40 10.16
CA LEU A 363 -2.55 -3.23 8.84
C LEU A 363 -1.56 -4.37 8.56
N SER A 364 -1.76 -5.04 7.45
CA SER A 364 -0.90 -6.11 6.96
C SER A 364 0.43 -5.56 6.45
N VAL A 365 1.52 -6.22 6.82
CA VAL A 365 2.87 -6.00 6.30
C VAL A 365 3.38 -7.32 5.71
N GLY A 366 3.67 -7.29 4.41
CA GLY A 366 3.94 -8.49 3.64
C GLY A 366 2.68 -9.26 3.25
N SER A 367 2.84 -10.49 2.77
CA SER A 367 1.74 -11.35 2.30
C SER A 367 1.75 -12.74 2.93
N ALA A 368 2.69 -13.01 3.82
CA ALA A 368 2.89 -14.32 4.39
C ALA A 368 1.91 -14.63 5.54
N VAL A 369 1.87 -15.90 5.91
CA VAL A 369 1.17 -16.42 7.07
C VAL A 369 2.20 -17.05 7.99
N ALA A 370 2.08 -16.80 9.29
CA ALA A 370 2.87 -17.47 10.31
C ALA A 370 1.97 -17.96 11.45
N THR A 371 2.39 -19.04 12.07
CA THR A 371 1.73 -19.64 13.23
C THR A 371 2.73 -19.77 14.36
N GLY A 372 2.28 -19.62 15.58
CA GLY A 372 3.16 -19.76 16.73
C GLY A 372 2.48 -19.36 18.03
N ARG A 373 3.30 -19.35 19.09
CA ARG A 373 2.87 -18.87 20.40
C ARG A 373 3.19 -17.41 20.56
N VAL A 374 2.32 -16.69 21.22
CA VAL A 374 2.48 -15.28 21.56
C VAL A 374 3.58 -15.12 22.62
N SER A 375 4.44 -14.13 22.43
CA SER A 375 5.37 -13.64 23.44
C SER A 375 5.20 -12.12 23.53
N ILE A 376 4.61 -11.66 24.66
CA ILE A 376 4.40 -10.24 24.92
C ILE A 376 5.63 -9.68 25.56
N ILE A 377 6.25 -8.68 24.93
CA ILE A 377 7.44 -7.99 25.42
C ILE A 377 7.13 -6.49 25.49
N GLU A 378 7.25 -5.89 26.65
CA GLU A 378 6.96 -4.47 26.86
C GLU A 378 8.17 -3.57 26.52
N SER A 379 9.37 -4.07 26.69
CA SER A 379 10.60 -3.32 26.47
C SER A 379 11.68 -4.15 25.79
N ALA A 380 12.43 -3.54 24.85
CA ALA A 380 13.58 -4.19 24.20
C ALA A 380 14.66 -4.66 25.20
N LYS A 381 14.65 -4.15 26.45
CA LYS A 381 15.54 -4.61 27.53
C LYS A 381 15.21 -6.00 28.04
N GLU A 382 14.02 -6.51 27.73
CA GLU A 382 13.53 -7.82 28.18
C GLU A 382 13.81 -8.91 27.13
N ILE A 383 14.79 -8.70 26.25
CA ILE A 383 15.14 -9.62 25.15
C ILE A 383 15.36 -11.07 25.63
N ASP A 384 15.85 -11.26 26.86
CA ASP A 384 16.12 -12.58 27.43
C ASP A 384 14.84 -13.36 27.77
N GLN A 385 13.68 -12.68 27.84
CA GLN A 385 12.38 -13.29 28.09
C GLN A 385 11.73 -13.79 26.78
N PHE A 386 12.21 -13.31 25.62
CA PHE A 386 11.63 -13.66 24.33
C PHE A 386 12.01 -15.09 23.92
N VAL A 387 11.03 -15.90 23.60
CA VAL A 387 11.20 -17.28 23.12
C VAL A 387 11.38 -17.30 21.61
N ASP A 388 12.46 -17.92 21.12
CA ASP A 388 12.79 -17.99 19.69
C ASP A 388 11.67 -18.68 18.88
N GLY A 389 11.31 -18.06 17.75
CA GLY A 389 10.26 -18.58 16.88
C GLY A 389 8.84 -18.22 17.34
N SER A 390 8.68 -17.52 18.47
CA SER A 390 7.37 -17.00 18.91
C SER A 390 6.91 -15.82 18.08
N ILE A 391 5.64 -15.45 18.24
CA ILE A 391 5.05 -14.24 17.66
C ILE A 391 5.27 -13.10 18.66
N LEU A 392 6.08 -12.14 18.27
CA LEU A 392 6.35 -10.95 19.07
C LEU A 392 5.11 -10.05 19.11
N VAL A 393 4.62 -9.74 20.31
CA VAL A 393 3.52 -8.80 20.54
C VAL A 393 4.00 -7.66 21.43
N THR A 394 3.84 -6.42 20.97
CA THR A 394 4.31 -5.24 21.71
C THR A 394 3.52 -3.98 21.35
N GLY A 395 3.62 -2.92 22.14
CA GLY A 395 2.96 -1.65 21.86
C GLY A 395 3.47 -0.97 20.59
N THR A 396 4.79 -0.88 20.44
CA THR A 396 5.50 -0.33 19.27
C THR A 396 6.94 -0.84 19.28
N THR A 397 7.67 -0.66 18.17
CA THR A 397 9.08 -1.01 18.09
C THR A 397 9.94 0.19 17.68
N ASP A 398 11.17 0.19 18.10
CA ASP A 398 12.24 1.09 17.71
C ASP A 398 13.48 0.28 17.29
N PRO A 399 14.60 0.89 16.86
CA PRO A 399 15.78 0.16 16.41
C PRO A 399 16.40 -0.79 17.45
N ASP A 400 16.14 -0.61 18.74
CA ASP A 400 16.65 -1.50 19.79
C ASP A 400 15.96 -2.87 19.80
N TRP A 401 14.77 -2.98 19.14
CA TRP A 401 14.02 -4.22 19.00
C TRP A 401 14.52 -5.18 17.91
N VAL A 402 15.40 -4.72 17.00
CA VAL A 402 15.87 -5.53 15.87
C VAL A 402 16.43 -6.90 16.29
N PRO A 403 17.18 -7.05 17.38
CA PRO A 403 17.64 -8.38 17.83
C PRO A 403 16.50 -9.33 18.18
N ILE A 404 15.42 -8.85 18.83
CA ILE A 404 14.22 -9.64 19.16
C ILE A 404 13.48 -9.98 17.87
N MET A 405 13.24 -8.99 17.01
CA MET A 405 12.51 -9.15 15.76
C MET A 405 13.10 -10.23 14.85
N LYS A 406 14.43 -10.39 14.82
CA LYS A 406 15.12 -11.44 14.05
C LYS A 406 14.84 -12.85 14.56
N ARG A 407 14.44 -13.01 15.81
CA ARG A 407 14.13 -14.29 16.46
C ARG A 407 12.66 -14.64 16.35
N ALA A 408 11.80 -13.67 15.98
CA ALA A 408 10.37 -13.83 15.87
C ALA A 408 9.95 -14.56 14.57
N SER A 409 8.80 -15.26 14.61
CA SER A 409 8.14 -15.82 13.43
C SER A 409 7.18 -14.84 12.77
N ALA A 410 6.61 -13.92 13.55
CA ALA A 410 5.78 -12.80 13.11
C ALA A 410 5.83 -11.69 14.15
N ILE A 411 5.35 -10.50 13.78
CA ILE A 411 5.34 -9.32 14.64
C ILE A 411 3.94 -8.73 14.67
N VAL A 412 3.48 -8.35 15.86
CA VAL A 412 2.19 -7.69 16.07
C VAL A 412 2.41 -6.46 16.94
N THR A 413 1.90 -5.30 16.52
CA THR A 413 2.01 -4.08 17.32
C THR A 413 0.67 -3.37 17.50
N ASP A 414 0.48 -2.73 18.67
CA ASP A 414 -0.71 -1.92 18.94
C ASP A 414 -0.74 -0.66 18.06
N HIS A 415 0.41 -0.02 17.91
CA HIS A 415 0.55 1.24 17.18
C HIS A 415 1.41 1.09 15.95
N GLY A 416 1.29 2.06 15.03
CA GLY A 416 2.11 2.16 13.84
C GLY A 416 1.34 1.94 12.54
N GLY A 417 1.84 2.54 11.46
CA GLY A 417 1.38 2.36 10.09
C GLY A 417 2.37 1.54 9.25
N ARG A 418 2.13 1.42 7.97
CA ARG A 418 3.00 0.70 7.02
C ARG A 418 4.41 1.26 6.87
N THR A 419 4.64 2.46 7.37
CA THR A 419 5.92 3.16 7.34
C THR A 419 6.60 3.22 8.71
N SER A 420 6.01 2.54 9.72
CA SER A 420 6.60 2.44 11.06
C SER A 420 7.86 1.57 11.05
N HIS A 421 8.68 1.71 12.09
CA HIS A 421 9.87 0.89 12.29
C HIS A 421 9.56 -0.62 12.26
N ALA A 422 8.49 -1.05 12.95
CA ALA A 422 8.02 -2.44 12.91
C ALA A 422 7.79 -2.92 11.47
N ALA A 423 7.08 -2.13 10.67
CA ALA A 423 6.75 -2.47 9.29
C ALA A 423 8.00 -2.52 8.38
N ILE A 424 8.88 -1.53 8.48
CA ILE A 424 10.11 -1.47 7.66
C ILE A 424 11.01 -2.67 7.95
N VAL A 425 11.31 -2.92 9.22
CA VAL A 425 12.21 -4.01 9.62
C VAL A 425 11.59 -5.38 9.34
N SER A 426 10.27 -5.55 9.52
CA SER A 426 9.59 -6.80 9.15
C SER A 426 9.76 -7.14 7.67
N ARG A 427 9.63 -6.14 6.76
CA ARG A 427 9.89 -6.32 5.32
C ARG A 427 11.35 -6.68 5.05
N GLU A 428 12.30 -6.02 5.69
CA GLU A 428 13.73 -6.32 5.53
C GLU A 428 14.07 -7.74 5.99
N LEU A 429 13.40 -8.24 7.02
CA LEU A 429 13.57 -9.60 7.55
C LEU A 429 12.73 -10.64 6.80
N GLY A 430 11.78 -10.23 5.94
CA GLY A 430 10.85 -11.12 5.25
C GLY A 430 9.80 -11.75 6.19
N LEU A 431 9.52 -11.14 7.33
CA LEU A 431 8.55 -11.62 8.33
C LEU A 431 7.17 -10.99 8.11
N PRO A 432 6.07 -11.76 8.24
CA PRO A 432 4.75 -11.17 8.28
C PRO A 432 4.60 -10.33 9.55
N ALA A 433 3.98 -9.14 9.41
CA ALA A 433 3.61 -8.37 10.58
C ALA A 433 2.22 -7.78 10.44
N ILE A 434 1.55 -7.57 11.58
CA ILE A 434 0.29 -6.84 11.67
C ILE A 434 0.52 -5.67 12.63
N VAL A 435 0.42 -4.46 12.09
CA VAL A 435 0.67 -3.22 12.84
C VAL A 435 -0.61 -2.42 13.04
N GLY A 436 -0.65 -1.60 14.10
CA GLY A 436 -1.82 -0.73 14.34
C GLY A 436 -3.08 -1.47 14.77
N THR A 437 -2.95 -2.54 15.56
CA THR A 437 -4.09 -3.32 16.07
C THR A 437 -4.89 -2.59 17.15
N GLY A 438 -4.30 -1.58 17.76
CA GLY A 438 -4.89 -0.76 18.83
C GLY A 438 -4.70 -1.33 20.22
N ASN A 439 -4.79 -2.65 20.42
CA ASN A 439 -4.81 -3.27 21.76
C ASN A 439 -4.36 -4.75 21.81
N ALA A 440 -3.49 -5.18 20.92
CA ALA A 440 -3.02 -6.57 20.87
C ALA A 440 -2.36 -7.00 22.20
N THR A 441 -1.59 -6.11 22.83
CA THR A 441 -0.94 -6.35 24.12
C THR A 441 -1.93 -6.61 25.27
N HIS A 442 -3.20 -6.25 25.13
CA HIS A 442 -4.25 -6.43 26.12
C HIS A 442 -5.19 -7.59 25.80
N VAL A 443 -5.36 -7.92 24.51
CA VAL A 443 -6.28 -8.96 24.03
C VAL A 443 -5.61 -10.32 23.94
N LEU A 444 -4.35 -10.35 23.55
CA LEU A 444 -3.56 -11.58 23.45
C LEU A 444 -2.88 -11.88 24.79
N HIS A 445 -2.55 -13.15 25.00
CA HIS A 445 -1.90 -13.61 26.23
C HIS A 445 -0.62 -14.37 25.89
N ASP A 446 0.38 -14.31 26.79
CA ASP A 446 1.59 -15.09 26.63
C ASP A 446 1.28 -16.59 26.43
N GLU A 447 2.09 -17.27 25.63
CA GLU A 447 1.95 -18.68 25.27
C GLU A 447 0.65 -19.03 24.50
N GLN A 448 -0.22 -18.06 24.19
CA GLN A 448 -1.43 -18.28 23.39
C GLN A 448 -1.04 -18.69 21.96
N GLU A 449 -1.59 -19.79 21.47
CA GLU A 449 -1.41 -20.23 20.09
C GLU A 449 -2.27 -19.39 19.16
N VAL A 450 -1.64 -18.77 18.15
CA VAL A 450 -2.32 -17.93 17.16
C VAL A 450 -1.77 -18.12 15.76
N THR A 451 -2.54 -17.70 14.78
CA THR A 451 -2.17 -17.58 13.37
C THR A 451 -2.20 -16.13 12.96
N VAL A 452 -1.07 -15.59 12.53
CA VAL A 452 -0.91 -14.25 11.96
C VAL A 452 -1.01 -14.37 10.44
N SER A 453 -2.06 -13.83 9.86
CA SER A 453 -2.32 -13.91 8.41
C SER A 453 -2.28 -12.54 7.75
N CYS A 454 -1.31 -12.33 6.87
CA CYS A 454 -1.20 -11.19 5.97
C CYS A 454 -1.69 -11.51 4.54
N ALA A 455 -2.33 -12.67 4.33
CA ALA A 455 -2.76 -13.13 3.00
C ALA A 455 -3.94 -12.33 2.42
N GLY A 456 -4.72 -11.65 3.28
CA GLY A 456 -5.99 -10.98 2.91
C GLY A 456 -5.85 -9.63 2.18
N GLY A 457 -4.66 -9.09 1.99
CA GLY A 457 -4.45 -7.76 1.40
C GLY A 457 -4.01 -6.74 2.45
N ASP A 458 -4.62 -5.57 2.48
CA ASP A 458 -4.25 -4.49 3.40
C ASP A 458 -4.60 -4.78 4.86
N GLU A 459 -5.63 -5.59 5.11
CA GLU A 459 -6.04 -6.00 6.45
C GLU A 459 -5.38 -7.33 6.81
N GLY A 460 -4.57 -7.32 7.85
CA GLY A 460 -4.04 -8.51 8.50
C GLY A 460 -4.96 -8.97 9.62
N VAL A 461 -5.07 -10.29 9.81
CA VAL A 461 -5.95 -10.89 10.82
C VAL A 461 -5.16 -11.85 11.70
N ILE A 462 -5.34 -11.72 13.01
CA ILE A 462 -4.84 -12.66 13.99
C ILE A 462 -5.97 -13.59 14.38
N HIS A 463 -5.78 -14.90 14.11
CA HIS A 463 -6.75 -15.95 14.39
C HIS A 463 -6.34 -16.76 15.61
N GLU A 464 -7.32 -17.23 16.35
CA GLU A 464 -7.13 -18.19 17.45
C GLU A 464 -6.63 -19.54 16.91
N GLY A 465 -5.63 -20.09 17.58
CA GLY A 465 -5.07 -21.41 17.28
C GLY A 465 -4.12 -21.46 16.07
N ILE A 466 -3.57 -22.65 15.85
CA ILE A 466 -2.65 -22.95 14.75
C ILE A 466 -3.45 -23.41 13.53
N ALA A 467 -3.53 -22.58 12.51
CA ALA A 467 -4.22 -22.91 11.27
C ALA A 467 -3.29 -23.61 10.26
N GLU A 468 -3.84 -24.54 9.51
CA GLU A 468 -3.17 -25.07 8.32
C GLU A 468 -3.23 -24.06 7.17
N PHE A 469 -2.11 -23.84 6.50
CA PHE A 469 -2.02 -23.02 5.31
C PHE A 469 -1.14 -23.65 4.23
N THR A 470 -1.40 -23.31 2.98
CA THR A 470 -0.58 -23.73 1.84
C THR A 470 0.15 -22.53 1.27
N THR A 471 1.37 -22.77 0.78
CA THR A 471 2.17 -21.79 0.05
C THR A 471 2.35 -22.26 -1.39
N GLU A 472 1.96 -21.45 -2.35
CA GLU A 472 2.16 -21.69 -3.78
C GLU A 472 3.20 -20.69 -4.31
N VAL A 473 4.08 -21.18 -5.19
CA VAL A 473 5.10 -20.36 -5.87
C VAL A 473 4.80 -20.33 -7.36
N LEU A 474 4.31 -19.19 -7.84
CA LEU A 474 4.01 -18.98 -9.24
C LEU A 474 5.28 -18.47 -9.94
N ARG A 475 5.85 -19.31 -10.81
CA ARG A 475 7.00 -18.91 -11.66
C ARG A 475 6.49 -18.27 -12.94
N LEU A 476 7.00 -17.08 -13.24
CA LEU A 476 6.59 -16.26 -14.38
C LEU A 476 7.46 -16.48 -15.63
N ASP A 477 8.55 -17.20 -15.48
CA ASP A 477 9.49 -17.49 -16.57
C ASP A 477 8.83 -18.40 -17.62
N ASP A 478 9.10 -18.14 -18.90
CA ASP A 478 8.70 -18.97 -20.04
C ASP A 478 7.19 -19.19 -20.20
N LEU A 479 6.37 -18.19 -19.90
CA LEU A 479 4.93 -18.27 -20.17
C LEU A 479 4.61 -18.12 -21.66
N PRO A 480 3.83 -19.05 -22.23
CA PRO A 480 3.50 -19.02 -23.66
C PRO A 480 2.59 -17.83 -24.02
N LEU A 481 2.73 -17.36 -25.25
CA LEU A 481 1.79 -16.41 -25.82
C LEU A 481 0.52 -17.15 -26.28
N THR A 482 -0.64 -16.55 -26.03
CA THR A 482 -1.95 -17.08 -26.40
C THR A 482 -2.72 -16.08 -27.25
N ARG A 483 -3.56 -16.57 -28.18
CA ARG A 483 -4.51 -15.75 -28.95
C ARG A 483 -5.72 -15.41 -28.08
N THR A 484 -6.27 -16.40 -27.37
CA THR A 484 -7.30 -16.21 -26.36
C THR A 484 -6.72 -15.41 -25.20
N LYS A 485 -7.38 -14.32 -24.85
CA LYS A 485 -6.92 -13.43 -23.78
C LYS A 485 -7.11 -14.09 -22.41
N ILE A 486 -6.04 -14.15 -21.61
CA ILE A 486 -6.11 -14.64 -20.24
C ILE A 486 -6.20 -13.43 -19.31
N MET A 487 -7.36 -13.26 -18.70
CA MET A 487 -7.69 -12.15 -17.81
C MET A 487 -7.76 -12.62 -16.36
N LEU A 488 -7.78 -11.68 -15.42
CA LEU A 488 -7.92 -12.00 -14.00
C LEU A 488 -9.34 -11.72 -13.48
N ASN A 489 -9.77 -12.51 -12.51
CA ASN A 489 -10.87 -12.18 -11.62
C ASN A 489 -10.29 -11.55 -10.37
N LEU A 490 -10.50 -10.25 -10.17
CA LEU A 490 -10.04 -9.52 -9.00
C LEU A 490 -11.23 -8.98 -8.22
N ALA A 491 -11.35 -9.46 -6.99
CA ALA A 491 -12.43 -9.05 -6.10
C ALA A 491 -11.95 -8.02 -5.07
N ASN A 492 -10.78 -8.23 -4.46
CA ASN A 492 -10.25 -7.38 -3.42
C ASN A 492 -9.32 -6.29 -4.01
N PRO A 493 -9.70 -4.99 -3.93
CA PRO A 493 -8.87 -3.89 -4.44
C PRO A 493 -7.49 -3.83 -3.81
N SER A 494 -7.39 -4.00 -2.49
CA SER A 494 -6.13 -3.86 -1.76
C SER A 494 -5.12 -4.97 -2.08
N ALA A 495 -5.60 -6.13 -2.56
CA ALA A 495 -4.74 -7.22 -3.02
C ALA A 495 -4.35 -7.09 -4.51
N ALA A 496 -4.94 -6.15 -5.25
CA ALA A 496 -4.74 -6.05 -6.68
C ALA A 496 -3.27 -5.81 -7.05
N PHE A 497 -2.57 -4.96 -6.31
CA PHE A 497 -1.17 -4.62 -6.59
C PHE A 497 -0.21 -5.82 -6.44
N ARG A 498 -0.55 -6.87 -5.72
CA ARG A 498 0.27 -8.09 -5.64
C ARG A 498 0.47 -8.77 -6.99
N TRP A 499 -0.52 -8.63 -7.88
CA TRP A 499 -0.59 -9.35 -9.15
C TRP A 499 -0.06 -8.56 -10.35
N TRP A 500 0.49 -7.36 -10.14
CA TRP A 500 0.94 -6.50 -11.23
C TRP A 500 1.99 -7.13 -12.14
N ARG A 501 2.77 -8.07 -11.62
CA ARG A 501 3.82 -8.79 -12.35
C ARG A 501 3.28 -9.88 -13.27
N LEU A 502 2.04 -10.35 -13.06
CA LEU A 502 1.44 -11.34 -13.93
C LEU A 502 1.22 -10.75 -15.34
N PRO A 503 1.58 -11.46 -16.43
CA PRO A 503 1.37 -10.99 -17.78
C PRO A 503 -0.06 -11.28 -18.26
N PHE A 504 -1.06 -10.76 -17.53
CA PHE A 504 -2.47 -10.91 -17.86
C PHE A 504 -2.92 -9.88 -18.92
N ASP A 505 -3.99 -10.19 -19.65
CA ASP A 505 -4.51 -9.35 -20.74
C ASP A 505 -5.58 -8.33 -20.29
N GLY A 506 -5.93 -8.30 -19.02
CA GLY A 506 -6.91 -7.42 -18.41
C GLY A 506 -7.58 -8.06 -17.20
N VAL A 507 -8.58 -7.38 -16.63
CA VAL A 507 -9.43 -7.90 -15.57
C VAL A 507 -10.80 -8.19 -16.17
N GLY A 508 -11.20 -9.46 -16.21
CA GLY A 508 -12.46 -9.88 -16.81
C GLY A 508 -13.64 -9.83 -15.86
N LEU A 509 -13.36 -9.78 -14.54
CA LEU A 509 -14.38 -9.55 -13.53
C LEU A 509 -13.78 -8.81 -12.33
N ALA A 510 -14.15 -7.55 -12.18
CA ALA A 510 -14.02 -6.80 -10.95
C ALA A 510 -15.40 -6.68 -10.30
N ARG A 511 -15.55 -7.23 -9.08
CA ARG A 511 -16.82 -7.26 -8.36
C ARG A 511 -16.94 -6.06 -7.44
N MET A 512 -17.88 -5.17 -7.75
CA MET A 512 -18.18 -3.97 -6.97
C MET A 512 -18.62 -4.29 -5.54
N GLU A 513 -19.29 -5.41 -5.35
CA GLU A 513 -19.81 -5.91 -4.06
C GLU A 513 -18.71 -6.05 -3.01
N PHE A 514 -17.50 -6.45 -3.40
CA PHE A 514 -16.39 -6.55 -2.45
C PHE A 514 -15.97 -5.20 -1.88
N VAL A 515 -16.00 -4.15 -2.72
CA VAL A 515 -15.73 -2.79 -2.23
C VAL A 515 -16.83 -2.35 -1.27
N VAL A 516 -18.09 -2.63 -1.62
CA VAL A 516 -19.23 -2.26 -0.78
C VAL A 516 -19.20 -3.00 0.56
N ASN A 517 -19.00 -4.32 0.56
CA ASN A 517 -19.03 -5.13 1.78
C ASN A 517 -17.83 -4.86 2.70
N ASN A 518 -16.64 -4.69 2.14
CA ASN A 518 -15.43 -4.64 2.96
C ASN A 518 -15.03 -3.21 3.34
N ALA A 519 -15.18 -2.26 2.42
CA ALA A 519 -14.73 -0.89 2.63
C ALA A 519 -15.86 0.06 3.03
N LEU A 520 -17.01 -0.02 2.38
CA LEU A 520 -18.12 0.92 2.61
C LEU A 520 -19.07 0.46 3.71
N LYS A 521 -19.46 -0.80 3.69
CA LYS A 521 -20.31 -1.49 4.68
C LYS A 521 -21.73 -0.92 4.86
N VAL A 522 -22.10 0.10 4.11
CA VAL A 522 -23.37 0.82 4.22
C VAL A 522 -24.21 0.60 2.99
N HIS A 523 -25.50 0.37 3.18
CA HIS A 523 -26.47 0.31 2.08
C HIS A 523 -26.59 1.69 1.42
N PRO A 524 -26.47 1.82 0.07
CA PRO A 524 -26.45 3.14 -0.58
C PRO A 524 -27.73 3.96 -0.34
N MET A 525 -28.90 3.30 -0.24
CA MET A 525 -30.15 4.00 0.09
C MET A 525 -30.18 4.53 1.52
N ALA A 526 -29.45 3.92 2.46
CA ALA A 526 -29.33 4.44 3.81
C ALA A 526 -28.52 5.74 3.87
N LEU A 527 -27.61 5.96 2.92
CA LEU A 527 -26.89 7.23 2.77
C LEU A 527 -27.77 8.30 2.11
N VAL A 528 -28.57 7.91 1.10
CA VAL A 528 -29.50 8.82 0.42
C VAL A 528 -30.60 9.32 1.38
N HIS A 529 -31.10 8.46 2.26
CA HIS A 529 -32.17 8.77 3.23
C HIS A 529 -31.67 8.80 4.67
N PHE A 530 -30.45 9.26 4.88
CA PHE A 530 -29.79 9.21 6.20
C PHE A 530 -30.62 9.88 7.31
N ASP A 531 -31.20 11.04 7.02
CA ASP A 531 -31.98 11.80 8.02
C ASP A 531 -33.28 11.09 8.41
N ASP A 532 -33.86 10.30 7.52
CA ASP A 532 -35.11 9.57 7.69
C ASP A 532 -34.94 8.19 8.34
N LEU A 533 -33.68 7.75 8.60
CA LEU A 533 -33.42 6.46 9.24
C LEU A 533 -33.97 6.42 10.65
N LYS A 534 -34.74 5.36 10.95
CA LYS A 534 -35.34 5.11 12.26
C LYS A 534 -34.46 4.28 13.19
N ASP A 535 -33.50 3.54 12.64
CA ASP A 535 -32.54 2.76 13.42
C ASP A 535 -31.40 3.69 13.89
N GLU A 536 -31.50 4.15 15.12
CA GLU A 536 -30.55 5.08 15.72
C GLU A 536 -29.15 4.47 15.87
N THR A 537 -29.05 3.14 16.05
CA THR A 537 -27.76 2.44 16.12
C THR A 537 -27.06 2.48 14.76
N ALA A 538 -27.75 2.04 13.72
CA ALA A 538 -27.23 2.12 12.35
C ALA A 538 -26.91 3.58 11.95
N LYS A 539 -27.75 4.54 12.35
CA LYS A 539 -27.54 5.96 12.07
C LYS A 539 -26.27 6.50 12.72
N ALA A 540 -26.01 6.10 13.98
CA ALA A 540 -24.79 6.50 14.71
C ALA A 540 -23.53 5.89 14.07
N GLU A 541 -23.56 4.61 13.68
CA GLU A 541 -22.47 3.93 13.02
C GLU A 541 -22.19 4.53 11.62
N ILE A 542 -23.23 4.84 10.84
CA ILE A 542 -23.10 5.52 9.55
C ILE A 542 -22.48 6.91 9.73
N ALA A 543 -22.89 7.66 10.76
CA ALA A 543 -22.33 8.98 11.06
C ALA A 543 -20.84 8.91 11.36
N GLU A 544 -20.39 7.88 12.09
CA GLU A 544 -18.96 7.67 12.39
C GLU A 544 -18.19 7.25 11.15
N LEU A 545 -18.69 6.30 10.34
CA LEU A 545 -18.05 5.88 9.10
C LEU A 545 -17.90 7.01 8.07
N THR A 546 -18.89 7.90 8.01
CA THR A 546 -18.94 9.02 7.08
C THR A 546 -18.41 10.33 7.65
N ARG A 547 -17.75 10.28 8.82
CA ARG A 547 -17.10 11.47 9.39
C ARG A 547 -16.09 12.03 8.38
N GLY A 548 -16.05 13.33 8.24
CA GLY A 548 -15.19 13.97 7.23
C GLY A 548 -15.85 14.20 5.86
N TYR A 549 -17.09 13.71 5.66
CA TYR A 549 -17.90 14.01 4.48
C TYR A 549 -19.09 14.88 4.85
N ALA A 550 -19.22 16.03 4.18
CA ALA A 550 -20.37 16.93 4.36
C ALA A 550 -21.65 16.30 3.78
N ASP A 551 -21.57 15.74 2.58
CA ASP A 551 -22.60 14.89 1.98
C ASP A 551 -22.21 13.42 2.18
N LYS A 552 -23.03 12.65 2.86
CA LYS A 552 -22.79 11.24 3.15
C LYS A 552 -22.79 10.36 1.90
N THR A 553 -23.47 10.77 0.85
CA THR A 553 -23.48 10.05 -0.43
C THR A 553 -22.12 10.14 -1.13
N ASP A 554 -21.34 11.20 -0.91
CA ASP A 554 -19.99 11.34 -1.45
C ASP A 554 -19.03 10.32 -0.84
N PHE A 555 -19.23 9.88 0.40
CA PHE A 555 -18.50 8.77 1.01
C PHE A 555 -18.61 7.50 0.14
N PHE A 556 -19.84 7.16 -0.30
CA PHE A 556 -20.06 5.99 -1.16
C PHE A 556 -19.40 6.14 -2.52
N VAL A 557 -19.61 7.30 -3.16
CA VAL A 557 -19.07 7.59 -4.50
C VAL A 557 -17.53 7.54 -4.48
N ASP A 558 -16.93 8.17 -3.51
CA ASP A 558 -15.47 8.26 -3.38
C ASP A 558 -14.85 6.91 -3.04
N GLY A 559 -15.41 6.22 -2.06
CA GLY A 559 -14.89 4.94 -1.62
C GLY A 559 -15.00 3.87 -2.72
N LEU A 560 -16.14 3.83 -3.43
CA LEU A 560 -16.32 2.91 -4.56
C LEU A 560 -15.37 3.24 -5.72
N ALA A 561 -15.25 4.52 -6.09
CA ALA A 561 -14.34 4.94 -7.16
C ALA A 561 -12.88 4.62 -6.82
N ARG A 562 -12.43 4.87 -5.59
CA ARG A 562 -11.07 4.55 -5.13
C ARG A 562 -10.81 3.05 -5.11
N GLY A 563 -11.71 2.25 -4.55
CA GLY A 563 -11.54 0.80 -4.54
C GLY A 563 -11.41 0.22 -5.96
N LEU A 564 -12.28 0.63 -6.88
CA LEU A 564 -12.19 0.20 -8.27
C LEU A 564 -10.95 0.75 -8.99
N SER A 565 -10.46 1.93 -8.61
CA SER A 565 -9.27 2.53 -9.21
C SER A 565 -7.99 1.76 -8.93
N GLN A 566 -7.86 1.09 -7.79
CA GLN A 566 -6.72 0.22 -7.49
C GLN A 566 -6.64 -0.95 -8.49
N ILE A 567 -7.79 -1.58 -8.78
CA ILE A 567 -7.88 -2.63 -9.80
C ILE A 567 -7.58 -2.06 -11.19
N ALA A 568 -8.14 -0.90 -11.52
CA ALA A 568 -7.92 -0.24 -12.80
C ALA A 568 -6.47 0.16 -13.02
N ALA A 569 -5.78 0.63 -11.98
CA ALA A 569 -4.39 1.07 -12.01
C ALA A 569 -3.41 -0.06 -12.33
N VAL A 570 -3.62 -1.24 -11.73
CA VAL A 570 -2.74 -2.40 -11.95
C VAL A 570 -2.86 -2.93 -13.38
N ALA A 571 -4.04 -2.80 -13.97
CA ALA A 571 -4.30 -3.28 -15.33
C ALA A 571 -3.98 -2.23 -16.41
N TYR A 572 -3.96 -0.94 -16.11
CA TYR A 572 -3.86 0.13 -17.12
C TYR A 572 -2.67 -0.02 -18.07
N PRO A 573 -2.87 0.09 -19.42
CA PRO A 573 -4.10 0.47 -20.15
C PRO A 573 -5.01 -0.71 -20.54
N ARG A 574 -4.75 -1.95 -20.07
CA ARG A 574 -5.55 -3.14 -20.38
C ARG A 574 -6.98 -3.00 -19.79
N PRO A 575 -8.00 -3.59 -20.41
CA PRO A 575 -9.39 -3.41 -20.00
C PRO A 575 -9.65 -4.01 -18.60
N VAL A 576 -10.54 -3.35 -17.87
CA VAL A 576 -11.09 -3.83 -16.59
C VAL A 576 -12.61 -3.84 -16.67
N ILE A 577 -13.20 -5.03 -16.64
CA ILE A 577 -14.66 -5.21 -16.71
C ILE A 577 -15.20 -5.17 -15.27
N VAL A 578 -15.86 -4.07 -14.94
CA VAL A 578 -16.47 -3.84 -13.64
C VAL A 578 -17.95 -4.25 -13.71
N ARG A 579 -18.33 -5.27 -12.96
CA ARG A 579 -19.72 -5.65 -12.78
C ARG A 579 -20.41 -4.65 -11.85
N MET A 580 -21.53 -4.07 -12.30
CA MET A 580 -22.41 -3.29 -11.43
C MET A 580 -22.96 -4.19 -10.33
N SER A 581 -23.39 -3.63 -9.21
CA SER A 581 -23.73 -4.40 -8.02
C SER A 581 -24.81 -5.47 -8.26
N ASP A 582 -24.52 -6.71 -7.86
CA ASP A 582 -25.39 -7.87 -8.04
C ASP A 582 -25.76 -8.53 -6.70
N PHE A 583 -26.03 -7.72 -5.70
CA PHE A 583 -26.52 -8.22 -4.42
C PHE A 583 -27.96 -8.75 -4.51
N LYS A 584 -28.21 -9.83 -3.82
CA LYS A 584 -29.55 -10.29 -3.53
C LYS A 584 -30.16 -9.44 -2.41
N THR A 585 -31.47 -9.50 -2.24
CA THR A 585 -32.20 -8.73 -1.20
C THR A 585 -31.72 -9.05 0.21
N ASN A 586 -31.47 -10.33 0.51
CA ASN A 586 -30.93 -10.76 1.80
C ASN A 586 -29.51 -10.24 2.05
N GLU A 587 -28.66 -10.21 1.03
CA GLU A 587 -27.30 -9.69 1.13
C GLU A 587 -27.28 -8.16 1.34
N TYR A 588 -28.11 -7.42 0.62
CA TYR A 588 -28.26 -5.98 0.83
C TYR A 588 -28.88 -5.64 2.19
N ALA A 589 -29.77 -6.47 2.73
CA ALA A 589 -30.35 -6.29 4.04
C ALA A 589 -29.34 -6.37 5.19
N GLU A 590 -28.22 -7.11 4.98
CA GLU A 590 -27.15 -7.23 5.97
C GLU A 590 -26.22 -6.01 5.99
N LEU A 591 -26.22 -5.17 4.94
CA LEU A 591 -25.49 -3.91 4.97
C LEU A 591 -26.08 -2.95 5.99
N LEU A 592 -25.26 -2.10 6.57
CA LEU A 592 -25.67 -1.13 7.57
C LEU A 592 -26.80 -0.23 7.07
N GLY A 593 -27.93 -0.24 7.78
CA GLY A 593 -29.16 0.43 7.39
C GLY A 593 -29.99 -0.26 6.29
N GLY A 594 -29.53 -1.43 5.77
CA GLY A 594 -30.14 -2.10 4.61
C GLY A 594 -31.54 -2.67 4.86
N ARG A 595 -31.82 -3.18 6.05
CA ARG A 595 -33.12 -3.80 6.39
C ARG A 595 -34.32 -2.88 6.19
N ALA A 596 -34.11 -1.56 6.22
CA ALA A 596 -35.19 -0.58 6.01
C ALA A 596 -35.62 -0.47 4.54
N PHE A 597 -34.78 -0.91 3.59
CA PHE A 597 -34.98 -0.70 2.12
C PHE A 597 -35.22 -1.99 1.35
N GLU A 598 -34.87 -3.15 1.95
CA GLU A 598 -34.93 -4.42 1.26
C GLU A 598 -36.23 -5.20 1.57
N PRO A 599 -36.94 -5.70 0.52
CA PRO A 599 -38.09 -6.56 0.74
C PRO A 599 -37.63 -7.97 1.19
N HIS A 600 -38.48 -8.64 1.93
CA HIS A 600 -38.37 -10.08 2.13
C HIS A 600 -38.80 -10.81 0.84
N GLU A 601 -37.97 -11.72 0.35
CA GLU A 601 -38.29 -12.55 -0.83
C GLU A 601 -38.14 -14.04 -0.50
N GLU A 602 -39.04 -14.85 -1.01
CA GLU A 602 -38.99 -16.30 -0.86
C GLU A 602 -37.80 -16.92 -1.60
N ASN A 603 -37.44 -16.37 -2.76
CA ASN A 603 -36.29 -16.80 -3.56
C ASN A 603 -35.47 -15.60 -4.06
N PRO A 604 -34.55 -15.08 -3.24
CA PRO A 604 -33.70 -13.95 -3.63
C PRO A 604 -32.81 -14.21 -4.84
N MET A 605 -32.50 -15.48 -5.15
CA MET A 605 -31.65 -15.85 -6.29
C MET A 605 -32.23 -15.42 -7.63
N ILE A 606 -33.54 -15.48 -7.82
CA ILE A 606 -34.24 -15.11 -9.04
C ILE A 606 -35.15 -13.90 -8.86
N GLY A 607 -35.10 -13.26 -7.70
CA GLY A 607 -35.94 -12.14 -7.31
C GLY A 607 -35.44 -10.77 -7.78
N PHE A 608 -35.48 -9.79 -6.87
CA PHE A 608 -35.12 -8.39 -7.11
C PHE A 608 -33.61 -8.20 -7.05
N ARG A 609 -32.88 -8.60 -8.11
CA ARG A 609 -31.41 -8.48 -8.24
C ARG A 609 -30.99 -8.00 -9.62
N GLY A 610 -29.76 -7.54 -9.75
CA GLY A 610 -29.15 -7.12 -10.99
C GLY A 610 -29.91 -6.01 -11.70
N ALA A 611 -30.05 -6.14 -13.02
CA ALA A 611 -30.64 -5.14 -13.89
C ALA A 611 -31.99 -4.58 -13.42
N SER A 612 -32.85 -5.43 -12.82
CA SER A 612 -34.19 -5.00 -12.37
C SER A 612 -34.15 -3.96 -11.23
N ARG A 613 -33.09 -3.93 -10.46
CA ARG A 613 -32.90 -2.94 -9.37
C ARG A 613 -32.63 -1.55 -9.91
N TYR A 614 -31.84 -1.45 -10.96
CA TYR A 614 -31.23 -0.19 -11.38
C TYR A 614 -32.21 0.85 -11.90
N TYR A 615 -33.32 0.41 -12.47
CA TYR A 615 -34.38 1.29 -12.92
C TYR A 615 -35.63 1.29 -12.00
N SER A 616 -35.58 0.52 -10.92
CA SER A 616 -36.68 0.49 -9.94
C SER A 616 -36.64 1.73 -9.05
N PRO A 617 -37.80 2.40 -8.80
CA PRO A 617 -37.86 3.52 -7.86
C PRO A 617 -37.33 3.20 -6.46
N ARG A 618 -37.31 1.91 -6.07
CA ARG A 618 -36.78 1.47 -4.79
C ARG A 618 -35.26 1.61 -4.67
N TYR A 619 -34.52 1.56 -5.80
CA TYR A 619 -33.05 1.52 -5.76
C TYR A 619 -32.39 2.49 -6.75
N GLU A 620 -33.13 3.14 -7.66
CA GLU A 620 -32.54 4.01 -8.69
C GLU A 620 -31.61 5.07 -8.12
N ALA A 621 -31.94 5.63 -6.94
CA ALA A 621 -31.06 6.61 -6.28
C ALA A 621 -29.73 5.97 -5.81
N GLY A 622 -29.73 4.73 -5.32
CA GLY A 622 -28.52 3.97 -5.01
C GLY A 622 -27.69 3.67 -6.26
N PHE A 623 -28.35 3.24 -7.34
CA PHE A 623 -27.68 3.03 -8.63
C PHE A 623 -27.09 4.31 -9.22
N ALA A 624 -27.70 5.46 -8.97
CA ALA A 624 -27.15 6.75 -9.37
C ALA A 624 -25.80 7.02 -8.70
N LEU A 625 -25.59 6.58 -7.43
CA LEU A 625 -24.30 6.68 -6.75
C LEU A 625 -23.23 5.78 -7.39
N GLU A 626 -23.60 4.55 -7.79
CA GLU A 626 -22.71 3.66 -8.53
C GLU A 626 -22.31 4.30 -9.88
N CYS A 627 -23.25 4.86 -10.61
CA CYS A 627 -22.97 5.58 -11.86
C CYS A 627 -22.05 6.80 -11.65
N LYS A 628 -22.26 7.56 -10.56
CA LYS A 628 -21.39 8.69 -10.20
C LYS A 628 -19.96 8.20 -9.92
N ALA A 629 -19.81 7.07 -9.20
CA ALA A 629 -18.50 6.49 -8.89
C ALA A 629 -17.76 6.07 -10.17
N ILE A 630 -18.40 5.36 -11.09
CA ILE A 630 -17.79 4.99 -12.38
C ILE A 630 -17.44 6.23 -13.21
N ARG A 631 -18.28 7.26 -13.20
CA ARG A 631 -17.97 8.52 -13.90
C ARG A 631 -16.75 9.21 -13.29
N LYS A 632 -16.67 9.29 -11.93
CA LYS A 632 -15.52 9.83 -11.21
C LYS A 632 -14.25 9.06 -11.57
N LEU A 633 -14.30 7.72 -11.50
CA LEU A 633 -13.22 6.84 -11.84
C LEU A 633 -12.67 7.09 -13.26
N ARG A 634 -13.54 7.22 -14.25
CA ARG A 634 -13.14 7.41 -15.66
C ARG A 634 -12.73 8.84 -15.98
N LYS A 635 -13.43 9.86 -15.43
CA LYS A 635 -13.27 11.26 -15.86
C LYS A 635 -12.37 12.08 -14.97
N GLU A 636 -12.51 11.90 -13.65
CA GLU A 636 -11.75 12.70 -12.66
C GLU A 636 -10.45 12.01 -12.26
N MET A 637 -10.47 10.66 -12.11
CA MET A 637 -9.26 9.90 -11.78
C MET A 637 -8.47 9.46 -13.03
N GLY A 638 -9.11 9.37 -14.21
CA GLY A 638 -8.47 9.14 -15.50
C GLY A 638 -8.44 7.69 -15.99
N PHE A 639 -9.08 6.74 -15.32
CA PHE A 639 -9.07 5.32 -15.67
C PHE A 639 -10.13 4.98 -16.75
N ASP A 640 -9.88 5.40 -17.98
CA ASP A 640 -10.74 5.18 -19.13
C ASP A 640 -10.76 3.71 -19.63
N ASN A 641 -9.85 2.87 -19.12
CA ASN A 641 -9.79 1.44 -19.38
C ASN A 641 -10.93 0.62 -18.70
N VAL A 642 -11.78 1.25 -17.91
CA VAL A 642 -12.92 0.60 -17.25
C VAL A 642 -14.08 0.40 -18.21
N VAL A 643 -14.53 -0.86 -18.32
CA VAL A 643 -15.72 -1.33 -19.02
C VAL A 643 -16.78 -1.65 -17.98
N VAL A 644 -18.02 -1.25 -18.20
CA VAL A 644 -19.13 -1.57 -17.29
C VAL A 644 -19.83 -2.85 -17.75
N MET A 645 -20.21 -3.72 -16.83
CA MET A 645 -20.96 -4.94 -17.11
C MET A 645 -22.25 -4.98 -16.29
N ILE A 646 -23.36 -5.27 -16.98
CA ILE A 646 -24.70 -5.37 -16.40
C ILE A 646 -25.00 -6.83 -16.05
N PRO A 647 -25.18 -7.18 -14.76
CA PRO A 647 -25.55 -8.52 -14.32
C PRO A 647 -27.06 -8.76 -14.45
N PHE A 648 -27.41 -10.02 -14.54
CA PHE A 648 -28.75 -10.56 -14.40
C PHE A 648 -29.84 -9.80 -15.20
N CYS A 649 -29.53 -9.53 -16.48
CA CYS A 649 -30.41 -8.82 -17.40
C CYS A 649 -31.31 -9.82 -18.16
N ARG A 650 -32.61 -9.86 -17.84
CA ARG A 650 -33.54 -10.92 -18.23
C ARG A 650 -34.09 -10.80 -19.63
N SER A 651 -34.16 -9.58 -20.16
CA SER A 651 -34.76 -9.33 -21.46
C SER A 651 -34.17 -8.11 -22.18
N PRO A 652 -34.30 -8.03 -23.54
CA PRO A 652 -33.88 -6.83 -24.27
C PRO A 652 -34.60 -5.54 -23.82
N LYS A 653 -35.86 -5.62 -23.38
CA LYS A 653 -36.61 -4.48 -22.82
C LYS A 653 -36.02 -4.00 -21.51
N GLU A 654 -35.58 -4.92 -20.66
CA GLU A 654 -34.89 -4.59 -19.42
C GLU A 654 -33.54 -3.93 -19.72
N ALA A 655 -32.79 -4.44 -20.71
CA ALA A 655 -31.57 -3.83 -21.20
C ALA A 655 -31.78 -2.37 -21.64
N ASP A 656 -32.83 -2.11 -22.41
CA ASP A 656 -33.17 -0.74 -22.84
C ASP A 656 -33.44 0.18 -21.65
N ARG A 657 -34.11 -0.28 -20.58
CA ARG A 657 -34.38 0.48 -19.37
C ARG A 657 -33.11 0.79 -18.60
N VAL A 658 -32.24 -0.21 -18.40
CA VAL A 658 -30.96 -0.03 -17.68
C VAL A 658 -30.08 0.95 -18.42
N LEU A 659 -29.92 0.80 -19.75
CA LEU A 659 -29.09 1.71 -20.54
C LEU A 659 -29.64 3.15 -20.53
N ALA A 660 -30.95 3.32 -20.51
CA ALA A 660 -31.58 4.63 -20.37
C ALA A 660 -31.32 5.25 -18.99
N THR A 661 -31.44 4.44 -17.93
CA THR A 661 -31.13 4.88 -16.55
C THR A 661 -29.66 5.24 -16.37
N MET A 662 -28.73 4.42 -16.88
CA MET A 662 -27.32 4.75 -16.92
C MET A 662 -27.04 6.09 -17.62
N ALA A 663 -27.65 6.30 -18.79
CA ALA A 663 -27.51 7.53 -19.57
C ALA A 663 -28.06 8.75 -18.82
N LYS A 664 -29.20 8.61 -18.11
CA LYS A 664 -29.77 9.61 -17.20
C LYS A 664 -28.79 10.03 -16.12
N HIS A 665 -28.03 9.09 -15.55
CA HIS A 665 -27.02 9.31 -14.53
C HIS A 665 -25.60 9.55 -15.05
N GLY A 666 -25.48 9.84 -16.37
CA GLY A 666 -24.25 10.32 -17.00
C GLY A 666 -23.32 9.24 -17.58
N LEU A 667 -23.73 7.97 -17.58
CA LEU A 667 -23.01 6.88 -18.21
C LEU A 667 -23.71 6.44 -19.50
N LYS A 668 -23.34 7.04 -20.61
CA LYS A 668 -23.91 6.69 -21.92
C LYS A 668 -22.97 5.79 -22.70
N ARG A 669 -23.45 4.60 -23.12
CA ARG A 669 -22.70 3.66 -23.96
C ARG A 669 -22.06 4.37 -25.16
N ARG A 670 -20.84 4.03 -25.50
CA ARG A 670 -19.99 4.58 -26.57
C ARG A 670 -19.63 6.06 -26.45
N LYS A 671 -20.21 6.79 -25.49
CA LYS A 671 -19.77 8.16 -25.19
C LYS A 671 -18.45 8.08 -24.42
N ASP A 672 -17.46 8.88 -24.83
CA ASP A 672 -16.14 8.92 -24.22
C ASP A 672 -15.43 7.54 -24.14
N GLY A 673 -15.66 6.68 -25.15
CA GLY A 673 -15.10 5.34 -25.21
C GLY A 673 -15.69 4.33 -24.20
N LEU A 674 -16.80 4.65 -23.51
CA LEU A 674 -17.42 3.73 -22.57
C LEU A 674 -18.00 2.52 -23.29
N GLN A 675 -17.49 1.33 -23.01
CA GLN A 675 -18.09 0.05 -23.41
C GLN A 675 -18.99 -0.47 -22.28
N VAL A 676 -20.11 -1.08 -22.68
CA VAL A 676 -21.05 -1.70 -21.76
C VAL A 676 -21.27 -3.14 -22.18
N TYR A 677 -20.91 -4.07 -21.31
CA TYR A 677 -21.11 -5.51 -21.49
C TYR A 677 -22.36 -5.98 -20.74
N VAL A 678 -22.85 -7.13 -21.11
CA VAL A 678 -23.89 -7.86 -20.36
C VAL A 678 -23.34 -9.20 -19.87
N MET A 679 -23.73 -9.60 -18.67
CA MET A 679 -23.40 -10.92 -18.17
C MET A 679 -24.33 -11.96 -18.82
N GLY A 680 -23.74 -12.92 -19.54
CA GLY A 680 -24.45 -14.02 -20.17
C GLY A 680 -24.64 -15.15 -19.17
N GLU A 681 -25.64 -15.06 -18.33
CA GLU A 681 -25.84 -15.95 -17.19
C GLU A 681 -27.28 -16.43 -17.03
N ILE A 682 -28.14 -16.02 -17.94
CA ILE A 682 -29.57 -16.41 -18.00
C ILE A 682 -29.81 -17.08 -19.36
N PRO A 683 -30.55 -18.22 -19.47
CA PRO A 683 -30.84 -18.86 -20.76
C PRO A 683 -31.42 -17.92 -21.81
N ALA A 684 -32.21 -16.92 -21.40
CA ALA A 684 -32.71 -15.88 -22.28
C ALA A 684 -31.61 -15.07 -23.00
N ASN A 685 -30.42 -14.88 -22.37
CA ASN A 685 -29.29 -14.18 -23.00
C ASN A 685 -28.73 -14.99 -24.19
N VAL A 686 -28.79 -16.33 -24.11
CA VAL A 686 -28.38 -17.24 -25.19
C VAL A 686 -29.43 -17.27 -26.31
N ILE A 687 -30.70 -17.42 -25.94
CA ILE A 687 -31.83 -17.52 -26.89
C ILE A 687 -31.98 -16.22 -27.69
N LEU A 688 -31.73 -15.07 -27.11
CA LEU A 688 -31.85 -13.74 -27.72
C LEU A 688 -30.49 -13.03 -27.88
N ALA A 689 -29.43 -13.81 -28.15
CA ALA A 689 -28.06 -13.29 -28.17
C ALA A 689 -27.86 -12.11 -29.14
N GLU A 690 -28.48 -12.15 -30.33
CA GLU A 690 -28.38 -11.09 -31.32
C GLU A 690 -29.08 -9.79 -30.85
N ASP A 691 -30.20 -9.91 -30.16
CA ASP A 691 -30.95 -8.78 -29.61
C ASP A 691 -30.17 -8.10 -28.48
N PHE A 692 -29.46 -8.88 -27.63
CA PHE A 692 -28.55 -8.36 -26.62
C PHE A 692 -27.30 -7.76 -27.26
N ALA A 693 -26.71 -8.39 -28.28
CA ALA A 693 -25.55 -7.87 -29.00
C ALA A 693 -25.80 -6.51 -29.67
N ALA A 694 -27.03 -6.23 -30.11
CA ALA A 694 -27.40 -4.92 -30.60
C ALA A 694 -27.30 -3.81 -29.52
N ARG A 695 -27.49 -4.18 -28.24
CA ARG A 695 -27.56 -3.27 -27.09
C ARG A 695 -26.24 -3.16 -26.32
N PHE A 696 -25.43 -4.19 -26.32
CA PHE A 696 -24.18 -4.29 -25.59
C PHE A 696 -22.96 -4.40 -26.51
N ASP A 697 -21.78 -4.11 -26.03
CA ASP A 697 -20.51 -4.17 -26.77
C ASP A 697 -19.83 -5.53 -26.63
N GLY A 698 -20.31 -6.38 -25.70
CA GLY A 698 -19.81 -7.72 -25.48
C GLY A 698 -20.58 -8.46 -24.38
N PHE A 699 -20.24 -9.74 -24.24
CA PHE A 699 -20.76 -10.64 -23.23
C PHE A 699 -19.63 -11.12 -22.32
N SER A 700 -19.95 -11.36 -21.05
CA SER A 700 -19.13 -12.15 -20.15
C SER A 700 -19.99 -13.28 -19.59
N ILE A 701 -19.62 -14.53 -19.84
CA ILE A 701 -20.39 -15.69 -19.40
C ILE A 701 -20.18 -15.88 -17.90
N GLY A 702 -21.26 -15.82 -17.13
CA GLY A 702 -21.35 -16.21 -15.74
C GLY A 702 -21.78 -17.65 -15.60
N SER A 703 -20.85 -18.61 -15.71
CA SER A 703 -21.18 -20.02 -15.80
C SER A 703 -21.96 -20.57 -14.60
N ASN A 704 -21.71 -20.04 -13.39
CA ASN A 704 -22.42 -20.50 -12.19
C ASN A 704 -23.93 -20.23 -12.25
N ASP A 705 -24.35 -18.99 -12.51
CA ASP A 705 -25.76 -18.65 -12.61
C ASP A 705 -26.38 -19.26 -13.89
N LEU A 706 -25.60 -19.36 -14.97
CA LEU A 706 -26.07 -20.05 -16.19
C LEU A 706 -26.34 -21.54 -15.94
N THR A 707 -25.46 -22.23 -15.21
CA THR A 707 -25.65 -23.64 -14.81
C THR A 707 -26.90 -23.78 -13.94
N GLN A 708 -26.99 -22.98 -12.89
CA GLN A 708 -28.12 -22.96 -11.96
C GLN A 708 -29.47 -22.83 -12.71
N LEU A 709 -29.55 -21.86 -13.63
CA LEU A 709 -30.80 -21.55 -14.33
C LEU A 709 -31.08 -22.51 -15.50
N THR A 710 -30.07 -23.11 -16.09
CA THR A 710 -30.23 -24.11 -17.16
C THR A 710 -30.72 -25.45 -16.57
N LEU A 711 -30.14 -25.88 -15.45
CA LEU A 711 -30.48 -27.16 -14.82
C LEU A 711 -31.64 -27.02 -13.81
N GLY A 712 -31.99 -25.78 -13.40
CA GLY A 712 -33.04 -25.55 -12.40
C GLY A 712 -32.63 -25.97 -11.00
N ILE A 713 -31.35 -25.81 -10.66
CA ILE A 713 -30.73 -26.24 -9.39
C ILE A 713 -30.27 -25.02 -8.60
N ASP A 714 -30.56 -24.97 -7.31
CA ASP A 714 -29.95 -23.99 -6.42
C ASP A 714 -28.53 -24.46 -6.05
N ARG A 715 -27.52 -23.67 -6.41
CA ARG A 715 -26.10 -23.99 -6.16
C ARG A 715 -25.74 -24.04 -4.67
N ASP A 716 -26.56 -23.37 -3.84
CA ASP A 716 -26.34 -23.28 -2.38
C ASP A 716 -27.07 -24.44 -1.66
N ALA A 717 -27.79 -25.32 -2.38
CA ALA A 717 -28.45 -26.49 -1.83
C ALA A 717 -27.49 -27.67 -1.70
N GLU A 718 -27.09 -28.00 -0.47
CA GLU A 718 -26.14 -29.10 -0.19
C GLU A 718 -26.62 -30.47 -0.76
N ASP A 719 -27.91 -30.74 -0.70
CA ASP A 719 -28.53 -32.00 -1.20
C ASP A 719 -28.48 -32.14 -2.75
N LEU A 720 -28.24 -31.06 -3.47
CA LEU A 720 -28.21 -31.01 -4.93
C LEU A 720 -26.79 -30.71 -5.49
N ALA A 721 -25.79 -30.63 -4.63
CA ALA A 721 -24.42 -30.25 -5.02
C ALA A 721 -23.84 -31.18 -6.11
N ASP A 722 -24.15 -32.47 -6.07
CA ASP A 722 -23.70 -33.46 -7.05
C ASP A 722 -24.34 -33.29 -8.45
N LEU A 723 -25.47 -32.57 -8.54
CA LEU A 723 -26.13 -32.25 -9.81
C LEU A 723 -25.67 -30.94 -10.41
N PHE A 724 -24.94 -30.11 -9.64
CA PHE A 724 -24.45 -28.83 -10.09
C PHE A 724 -23.12 -28.99 -10.83
N GLU A 725 -23.20 -29.24 -12.15
CA GLU A 725 -22.03 -29.48 -12.99
C GLU A 725 -21.98 -28.50 -14.16
N GLU A 726 -20.95 -27.61 -14.17
CA GLU A 726 -20.74 -26.62 -15.24
C GLU A 726 -20.38 -27.29 -16.58
N SER A 727 -19.95 -28.54 -16.58
CA SER A 727 -19.65 -29.36 -17.76
C SER A 727 -20.85 -30.18 -18.28
N ASP A 728 -22.04 -30.02 -17.70
CA ASP A 728 -23.25 -30.67 -18.21
C ASP A 728 -23.50 -30.32 -19.71
N PRO A 729 -23.88 -31.29 -20.55
CA PRO A 729 -24.12 -31.08 -21.99
C PRO A 729 -25.06 -29.92 -22.29
N ALA A 730 -26.10 -29.67 -21.48
CA ALA A 730 -27.01 -28.57 -21.67
C ALA A 730 -26.34 -27.21 -21.42
N VAL A 731 -25.50 -27.12 -20.38
CA VAL A 731 -24.76 -25.91 -20.07
C VAL A 731 -23.71 -25.64 -21.16
N LEU A 732 -22.95 -26.66 -21.56
CA LEU A 732 -21.98 -26.52 -22.65
C LEU A 732 -22.65 -26.09 -23.97
N TRP A 733 -23.80 -26.64 -24.28
CA TRP A 733 -24.59 -26.20 -25.44
C TRP A 733 -24.97 -24.71 -25.37
N MET A 734 -25.40 -24.24 -24.19
CA MET A 734 -25.70 -22.83 -23.97
C MET A 734 -24.48 -21.94 -24.21
N ILE A 735 -23.32 -22.31 -23.66
CA ILE A 735 -22.05 -21.59 -23.79
C ILE A 735 -21.59 -21.50 -25.25
N GLU A 736 -21.57 -22.64 -25.97
CA GLU A 736 -21.13 -22.70 -27.37
C GLU A 736 -22.06 -21.90 -28.29
N ASN A 737 -23.37 -21.96 -28.05
CA ASN A 737 -24.35 -21.19 -28.82
C ASN A 737 -24.24 -19.69 -28.54
N LEU A 738 -24.03 -19.27 -27.30
CA LEU A 738 -23.81 -17.86 -27.00
C LEU A 738 -22.60 -17.32 -27.73
N ILE A 739 -21.46 -18.02 -27.68
CA ILE A 739 -20.20 -17.64 -28.36
C ILE A 739 -20.49 -17.49 -29.88
N THR A 740 -21.04 -18.51 -30.49
CA THR A 740 -21.29 -18.54 -31.93
C THR A 740 -22.22 -17.40 -32.38
N ARG A 741 -23.33 -17.20 -31.68
CA ARG A 741 -24.37 -16.22 -32.05
C ARG A 741 -23.91 -14.79 -31.78
N ALA A 742 -23.23 -14.55 -30.64
CA ALA A 742 -22.67 -13.24 -30.33
C ALA A 742 -21.61 -12.82 -31.34
N HIS A 743 -20.69 -13.71 -31.72
CA HIS A 743 -19.67 -13.47 -32.76
C HIS A 743 -20.34 -13.17 -34.12
N LYS A 744 -21.38 -13.92 -34.50
CA LYS A 744 -22.14 -13.62 -35.72
C LYS A 744 -22.76 -12.22 -35.71
N ALA A 745 -23.14 -11.72 -34.53
CA ALA A 745 -23.62 -10.36 -34.32
C ALA A 745 -22.51 -9.30 -34.09
N GLY A 746 -21.23 -9.69 -34.15
CA GLY A 746 -20.10 -8.81 -34.03
C GLY A 746 -19.75 -8.42 -32.59
N ALA A 747 -20.29 -9.12 -31.59
CA ALA A 747 -19.99 -8.87 -30.18
C ALA A 747 -18.89 -9.80 -29.67
N LYS A 748 -18.04 -9.32 -28.74
CA LYS A 748 -17.01 -10.12 -28.04
C LYS A 748 -17.64 -10.98 -26.96
N VAL A 749 -17.03 -12.13 -26.68
CA VAL A 749 -17.47 -13.04 -25.61
C VAL A 749 -16.29 -13.45 -24.76
N GLY A 750 -16.38 -13.17 -23.47
CA GLY A 750 -15.49 -13.71 -22.45
C GLY A 750 -16.22 -14.64 -21.48
N LEU A 751 -15.47 -15.36 -20.63
CA LEU A 751 -16.01 -16.11 -19.52
C LEU A 751 -15.29 -15.67 -18.22
N CYS A 752 -16.08 -15.49 -17.16
CA CYS A 752 -15.57 -15.08 -15.85
C CYS A 752 -15.95 -16.06 -14.72
N GLY A 753 -16.52 -17.21 -15.03
CA GLY A 753 -16.77 -18.29 -14.10
C GLY A 753 -15.50 -18.99 -13.62
N GLN A 754 -15.61 -19.87 -12.63
CA GLN A 754 -14.45 -20.53 -12.02
C GLN A 754 -14.05 -21.85 -12.72
N ALA A 755 -14.92 -22.44 -13.53
CA ALA A 755 -14.67 -23.73 -14.19
C ALA A 755 -13.32 -23.83 -14.90
N PRO A 756 -12.85 -22.83 -15.69
CA PRO A 756 -11.53 -22.92 -16.34
C PRO A 756 -10.34 -22.93 -15.37
N SER A 757 -10.52 -22.42 -14.16
CA SER A 757 -9.49 -22.43 -13.12
C SER A 757 -9.34 -23.82 -12.50
N ASN A 758 -10.44 -24.59 -12.47
CA ASN A 758 -10.51 -25.88 -11.79
C ASN A 758 -10.38 -27.05 -12.77
N ASP A 759 -10.85 -26.90 -14.01
CA ASP A 759 -10.88 -27.94 -15.03
C ASP A 759 -10.15 -27.53 -16.32
N PRO A 760 -8.98 -28.11 -16.62
CA PRO A 760 -8.26 -27.89 -17.86
C PRO A 760 -9.05 -28.31 -19.13
N ALA A 761 -9.96 -29.30 -19.04
CA ALA A 761 -10.77 -29.75 -20.18
C ALA A 761 -11.79 -28.68 -20.56
N PHE A 762 -12.35 -27.99 -19.57
CA PHE A 762 -13.29 -26.88 -19.78
C PHE A 762 -12.60 -25.70 -20.50
N ALA A 763 -11.38 -25.33 -20.08
CA ALA A 763 -10.61 -24.30 -20.77
C ALA A 763 -10.33 -24.66 -22.24
N ARG A 764 -9.98 -25.93 -22.53
CA ARG A 764 -9.78 -26.41 -23.92
C ARG A 764 -11.07 -26.37 -24.76
N LEU A 765 -12.21 -26.65 -24.17
CA LEU A 765 -13.49 -26.55 -24.84
C LEU A 765 -13.80 -25.11 -25.26
N LEU A 766 -13.61 -24.16 -24.35
CA LEU A 766 -13.81 -22.73 -24.64
C LEU A 766 -12.92 -22.24 -25.79
N VAL A 767 -11.65 -22.64 -25.81
CA VAL A 767 -10.73 -22.31 -26.91
C VAL A 767 -11.22 -22.88 -28.24
N ARG A 768 -11.74 -24.12 -28.25
CA ARG A 768 -12.32 -24.74 -29.47
C ARG A 768 -13.59 -24.04 -29.93
N ALA A 769 -14.40 -23.55 -29.00
CA ALA A 769 -15.60 -22.76 -29.32
C ALA A 769 -15.25 -21.34 -29.83
N GLY A 770 -13.99 -20.93 -29.72
CA GLY A 770 -13.48 -19.66 -30.23
C GLY A 770 -13.69 -18.49 -29.28
N ILE A 771 -13.73 -18.69 -27.98
CA ILE A 771 -13.92 -17.62 -26.99
C ILE A 771 -12.80 -16.55 -27.08
N ASP A 772 -13.14 -15.27 -26.88
CA ASP A 772 -12.19 -14.16 -26.96
C ASP A 772 -11.31 -14.04 -25.71
N SER A 773 -11.89 -14.30 -24.51
CA SER A 773 -11.16 -14.21 -23.25
C SER A 773 -11.66 -15.20 -22.20
N ILE A 774 -10.73 -15.66 -21.36
CA ILE A 774 -10.99 -16.50 -20.20
C ILE A 774 -10.44 -15.78 -18.98
N SER A 775 -11.29 -15.54 -17.98
CA SER A 775 -10.88 -14.90 -16.74
C SER A 775 -10.76 -15.93 -15.64
N VAL A 776 -9.65 -15.87 -14.91
CA VAL A 776 -9.27 -16.84 -13.90
C VAL A 776 -8.83 -16.16 -12.61
N THR A 777 -8.80 -16.93 -11.52
CA THR A 777 -8.16 -16.46 -10.30
C THR A 777 -6.65 -16.29 -10.52
N PRO A 778 -6.00 -15.35 -9.84
CA PRO A 778 -4.56 -15.14 -10.01
C PRO A 778 -3.72 -16.41 -9.81
N ASP A 779 -4.07 -17.25 -8.86
CA ASP A 779 -3.35 -18.49 -8.54
C ASP A 779 -3.41 -19.50 -9.70
N SER A 780 -4.53 -19.58 -10.42
CA SER A 780 -4.72 -20.48 -11.58
C SER A 780 -4.15 -19.91 -12.89
N PHE A 781 -3.72 -18.65 -12.91
CA PHE A 781 -3.32 -17.94 -14.14
C PHE A 781 -2.25 -18.70 -14.96
N VAL A 782 -1.18 -19.14 -14.31
CA VAL A 782 -0.05 -19.80 -14.98
C VAL A 782 -0.49 -21.14 -15.60
N ALA A 783 -1.24 -21.94 -14.84
CA ALA A 783 -1.72 -23.25 -15.29
C ALA A 783 -2.69 -23.11 -16.49
N VAL A 784 -3.66 -22.18 -16.38
CA VAL A 784 -4.65 -21.98 -17.44
C VAL A 784 -4.00 -21.40 -18.69
N LYS A 785 -3.04 -20.49 -18.56
CA LYS A 785 -2.33 -19.91 -19.71
C LYS A 785 -1.56 -20.99 -20.50
N ARG A 786 -0.93 -21.96 -19.81
CA ARG A 786 -0.28 -23.10 -20.47
C ARG A 786 -1.29 -24.04 -21.16
N ASN A 787 -2.38 -24.37 -20.46
CA ASN A 787 -3.44 -25.22 -21.03
C ASN A 787 -4.09 -24.60 -22.29
N VAL A 788 -4.31 -23.30 -22.29
CA VAL A 788 -4.86 -22.56 -23.44
C VAL A 788 -3.87 -22.60 -24.61
N ALA A 789 -2.58 -22.36 -24.36
CA ALA A 789 -1.57 -22.44 -25.42
C ALA A 789 -1.47 -23.85 -26.05
N GLU A 790 -1.56 -24.91 -25.25
CA GLU A 790 -1.59 -26.28 -25.73
C GLU A 790 -2.86 -26.57 -26.57
N ALA A 791 -4.01 -26.06 -26.13
CA ALA A 791 -5.25 -26.20 -26.87
C ALA A 791 -5.20 -25.51 -28.24
N GLU A 792 -4.64 -24.30 -28.28
CA GLU A 792 -4.44 -23.54 -29.53
C GLU A 792 -3.47 -24.22 -30.49
N ALA A 793 -2.37 -24.81 -29.98
CA ALA A 793 -1.41 -25.56 -30.78
C ALA A 793 -2.02 -26.86 -31.36
N SER A 794 -2.87 -27.53 -30.61
CA SER A 794 -3.57 -28.76 -31.04
C SER A 794 -4.65 -28.53 -32.09
N GLY A 795 -5.38 -27.38 -32.01
CA GLY A 795 -6.42 -26.97 -32.96
C GLY A 795 -5.87 -26.57 -34.33
N GLY A 796 -4.63 -26.04 -34.40
CA GLY A 796 -3.99 -25.66 -35.68
C GLY A 796 -3.64 -26.81 -36.62
N LYS A 797 -3.68 -28.03 -36.19
CA LYS A 797 -3.35 -29.20 -37.01
C LYS A 797 -4.53 -29.77 -37.81
N ARG A 798 -5.78 -29.28 -37.65
CA ARG A 798 -6.97 -29.80 -38.34
C ARG A 798 -7.41 -29.02 -39.58
N ALA A 799 -6.74 -27.95 -39.98
CA ALA A 799 -7.13 -27.11 -41.14
C ALA A 799 -6.37 -27.41 -42.44
N VAL A 800 -5.62 -28.55 -42.52
CA VAL A 800 -5.01 -29.02 -43.78
C VAL A 800 -5.39 -30.48 -44.03
N GLY A 801 -6.66 -30.74 -44.18
CA GLY A 801 -7.25 -31.99 -44.68
C GLY A 801 -7.80 -31.77 -46.07
N LYS A 802 -7.04 -32.17 -47.09
CA LYS A 802 -7.35 -32.11 -48.52
C LYS A 802 -8.78 -32.58 -48.83
N SER A 803 -9.55 -31.73 -49.49
CA SER A 803 -10.71 -32.16 -50.32
C SER A 803 -10.15 -32.94 -51.50
N GLY A 804 -10.05 -34.24 -51.37
CA GLY A 804 -9.93 -35.17 -52.48
C GLY A 804 -11.29 -35.25 -53.20
N ARG A 805 -11.39 -34.63 -54.36
CA ARG A 805 -12.35 -35.02 -55.34
C ARG A 805 -12.07 -36.47 -55.75
N GLN A 806 -13.02 -37.35 -55.54
CA GLN A 806 -13.15 -38.55 -56.41
C GLN A 806 -14.40 -38.36 -57.27
N SER A 807 -14.07 -38.16 -58.50
CA SER A 807 -15.00 -38.41 -59.62
C SER A 807 -15.21 -39.94 -59.75
N ASP A 808 -16.45 -40.40 -59.63
CA ASP A 808 -17.09 -41.25 -60.64
C ASP A 808 -18.60 -41.31 -60.31
#